data_bfa752bd31021e51eb80bdffff01ecc3
#
_entry.id   bfa752bd31021e51eb80bdffff01ecc3
#
_cell.length_a   1.000
_cell.length_b   1.000
_cell.length_c   1.000
_cell.angle_alpha   90.00
_cell.angle_beta   90.00
_cell.angle_gamma   90.00
#
_symmetry.space_group_name_H-M   'P 1'
#
loop_
_entity.id
_entity.type
_entity.pdbx_description
1 polymer ?
#
loop_
_entity_poly.entity_id
_entity_poly.type
_entity_poly.pdbx_seq_one_letter_code
_entity_poly.pdbx_strand_id
1 'polypeptide(L)'
;MSFLGSLRQKTSFFDKIAETFIPSLSRDEKFKLECKLPAGETIIDDTNADVSFVGAHSKIRQTRKAREKSEQLGAYIYSGKLYLTPHFLVFRDAFDQKSCVLTMNISTIKRVERTLSESHSFALTITLYSGSEILVQFIGLRYRSEQFSQQLKVQLKVNVETAKKLPDFLDSCYSEFIITKNILHKNELAPPKAGLGQQFKYPGKVSLEKEKTKLRMWFEYFKENGENLAMVKTHMFHKLIRVGLPSRIRGEIWELCSGAMYLRHANTGEYERFLKEYAGQTSQATDEIEKDLKRSLPEYGAYQKEEGICRLRNVLTAYSWKNPDVGYCQAMNIVVAGLLIYMTEEQAFWCLSNLCDIYVPGYYSKTMYGTLLDQRVFEAFVEEKLPVLWKHIVDYDIQLSVVSLPWFLSLFFTSMPLEYAFRIMDIFFLNGSKALFQVALAVLKVNADDLLAAEEDGMFIAVLKNYFLTLGESAHPDSSDEKFRQITKFQELLVTAFKEFDIITERIVIQERNRYQKEILQNIETFVKRTQVRQMPKTFNLKDEELSNIYDIYYQSIETHKISMGTGSSTMSFDVFIQFLGKFCDWCKPSESDSNPNFRKQKTQFLKKLFDNWDTSNLGELALNDVVMGIDKLKSDDILEEINYFYSLYDEDNDGELYREEVLQVSEGLLFLTEPWKTGRFVDLLTRKSIENDIAEQIIRDHATNDMATEEVQLPTGVEVDEDKYKTEQTERYLKAASSFLQRSFKYARSLEVTEEINLIDLSDDEDDFKTKEKKLATLKANVALDPTRPMVIDLATFRMIILAGETYELFFGETWRNSIHIDQSIDLNSTRSKAVRGMLDGILADGRRVAQQVRRRVDSVTTRSGNASIDSSCAATNHTVPIMPTSSVSTKEERFDDLDDFSFDHYEEQDDLLSSSWIEMNMDTEDVIEHERKQLREPPRTSEDVQKDLIEFEA
;
A
#
# COMPACT_ATOMS: atom_id res chain seq x y z
N MET A 1 -33.37 32.87 -4.03
CA MET A 1 -33.13 31.86 -2.95
C MET A 1 -33.38 30.41 -3.37
N SER A 2 -33.76 30.08 -4.60
CA SER A 2 -34.04 28.68 -5.03
C SER A 2 -32.81 27.95 -5.65
N PHE A 3 -31.81 28.69 -6.16
CA PHE A 3 -30.66 28.11 -6.85
C PHE A 3 -29.58 27.55 -5.92
N LEU A 4 -29.35 28.20 -4.76
CA LEU A 4 -28.42 27.74 -3.72
C LEU A 4 -28.95 26.52 -2.93
N GLY A 5 -30.28 26.36 -2.84
CA GLY A 5 -30.90 25.18 -2.24
C GLY A 5 -30.74 23.92 -3.10
N SER A 6 -30.76 24.06 -4.42
CA SER A 6 -30.57 22.96 -5.38
C SER A 6 -29.12 22.46 -5.45
N LEU A 7 -28.14 23.37 -5.28
CA LEU A 7 -26.71 23.00 -5.22
C LEU A 7 -26.35 22.29 -3.90
N ARG A 8 -26.96 22.71 -2.76
CA ARG A 8 -26.77 22.04 -1.49
C ARG A 8 -27.39 20.64 -1.44
N GLN A 9 -28.49 20.40 -2.16
CA GLN A 9 -29.08 19.05 -2.28
C GLN A 9 -28.26 18.13 -3.19
N LYS A 10 -27.62 18.67 -4.23
CA LYS A 10 -26.75 17.86 -5.11
C LYS A 10 -25.46 17.43 -4.43
N THR A 11 -24.81 18.28 -3.66
CA THR A 11 -23.62 17.91 -2.87
C THR A 11 -23.96 16.87 -1.80
N SER A 12 -25.10 17.00 -1.11
CA SER A 12 -25.58 16.00 -0.12
C SER A 12 -25.90 14.63 -0.76
N PHE A 13 -26.35 14.59 -2.02
CA PHE A 13 -26.63 13.36 -2.75
C PHE A 13 -25.35 12.64 -3.19
N PHE A 14 -24.36 13.39 -3.68
CA PHE A 14 -23.05 12.83 -4.07
C PHE A 14 -22.22 12.42 -2.84
N ASP A 15 -22.31 13.14 -1.72
CA ASP A 15 -21.71 12.74 -0.46
C ASP A 15 -22.29 11.41 0.06
N LYS A 16 -23.61 11.20 -0.07
CA LYS A 16 -24.26 9.93 0.29
C LYS A 16 -23.89 8.75 -0.61
N ILE A 17 -23.67 8.98 -1.91
CA ILE A 17 -23.22 7.94 -2.83
C ILE A 17 -21.73 7.60 -2.58
N ALA A 18 -20.90 8.60 -2.28
CA ALA A 18 -19.51 8.38 -1.89
C ALA A 18 -19.38 7.64 -0.55
N GLU A 19 -20.29 7.88 0.40
CA GLU A 19 -20.36 7.17 1.69
C GLU A 19 -20.74 5.69 1.56
N THR A 20 -21.34 5.26 0.44
CA THR A 20 -21.80 3.88 0.22
C THR A 20 -20.68 2.95 -0.27
N PHE A 21 -19.56 3.48 -0.79
CA PHE A 21 -18.48 2.71 -1.42
C PHE A 21 -17.10 2.83 -0.78
N ILE A 22 -16.94 3.64 0.27
CA ILE A 22 -15.68 3.77 1.02
C ILE A 22 -16.03 3.57 2.50
N PRO A 23 -15.27 2.76 3.28
CA PRO A 23 -15.40 2.83 4.72
C PRO A 23 -15.13 4.29 5.11
N SER A 24 -16.18 5.01 5.47
CA SER A 24 -16.08 6.40 5.86
C SER A 24 -15.13 6.43 7.05
N LEU A 25 -13.96 7.04 6.87
CA LEU A 25 -13.08 7.35 7.98
C LEU A 25 -13.94 7.93 9.09
N SER A 26 -13.82 7.38 10.28
CA SER A 26 -14.55 7.89 11.46
C SER A 26 -14.23 9.38 11.65
N ARG A 27 -15.06 10.09 12.38
CA ARG A 27 -14.82 11.50 12.72
C ARG A 27 -13.42 11.69 13.33
N ASP A 28 -13.01 10.78 14.20
CA ASP A 28 -11.70 10.82 14.88
C ASP A 28 -10.54 10.56 13.92
N GLU A 29 -10.70 9.66 12.96
CA GLU A 29 -9.67 9.40 11.94
C GLU A 29 -9.48 10.60 11.01
N LYS A 30 -10.56 11.20 10.52
CA LYS A 30 -10.51 12.45 9.74
C LYS A 30 -9.79 13.56 10.52
N PHE A 31 -10.16 13.75 11.79
CA PHE A 31 -9.56 14.76 12.64
C PHE A 31 -8.06 14.52 12.86
N LYS A 32 -7.65 13.25 13.12
CA LYS A 32 -6.24 12.89 13.30
C LYS A 32 -5.41 13.20 12.05
N LEU A 33 -5.91 12.81 10.88
CA LEU A 33 -5.22 13.07 9.61
C LEU A 33 -5.09 14.57 9.33
N GLU A 34 -6.17 15.34 9.51
CA GLU A 34 -6.16 16.79 9.29
C GLU A 34 -5.23 17.53 10.26
N CYS A 35 -5.18 17.11 11.52
CA CYS A 35 -4.32 17.72 12.54
C CYS A 35 -2.94 17.07 12.65
N LYS A 36 -2.69 15.98 11.88
CA LYS A 36 -1.43 15.21 11.86
C LYS A 36 -1.03 14.71 13.25
N LEU A 37 -2.02 14.21 13.99
CA LEU A 37 -1.86 13.70 15.35
C LEU A 37 -1.44 12.21 15.34
N PRO A 38 -0.79 11.71 16.41
CA PRO A 38 -0.49 10.30 16.60
C PRO A 38 -1.74 9.40 16.50
N ALA A 39 -1.54 8.15 16.05
CA ALA A 39 -2.64 7.21 15.77
C ALA A 39 -3.58 6.93 16.97
N GLY A 40 -3.06 6.98 18.20
CA GLY A 40 -3.82 6.71 19.43
C GLY A 40 -4.76 7.84 19.90
N GLU A 41 -4.74 9.03 19.24
CA GLU A 41 -5.53 10.17 19.66
C GLU A 41 -7.01 10.02 19.26
N THR A 42 -7.92 10.34 20.21
CA THR A 42 -9.37 10.37 20.02
C THR A 42 -9.95 11.66 20.58
N ILE A 43 -11.04 12.15 20.03
CA ILE A 43 -11.68 13.37 20.54
C ILE A 43 -12.44 13.03 21.83
N ILE A 44 -11.99 13.57 22.96
CA ILE A 44 -12.65 13.42 24.27
C ILE A 44 -13.81 14.39 24.38
N ASP A 45 -13.60 15.67 24.05
CA ASP A 45 -14.62 16.71 24.07
C ASP A 45 -14.31 17.79 23.03
N ASP A 46 -15.33 18.52 22.59
CA ASP A 46 -15.19 19.64 21.67
C ASP A 46 -16.18 20.77 22.02
N THR A 47 -15.74 22.02 21.81
CA THR A 47 -16.54 23.19 22.11
C THR A 47 -16.18 24.37 21.19
N ASN A 48 -17.10 25.30 21.04
CA ASN A 48 -16.81 26.56 20.35
C ASN A 48 -16.19 27.56 21.33
N ALA A 49 -15.15 28.25 20.89
CA ALA A 49 -14.44 29.20 21.72
C ALA A 49 -13.84 30.34 20.90
N ASP A 50 -13.73 31.51 21.54
CA ASP A 50 -12.86 32.59 21.06
C ASP A 50 -11.52 32.47 21.78
N VAL A 51 -10.45 32.48 20.97
CA VAL A 51 -9.08 32.30 21.49
C VAL A 51 -8.23 33.50 21.12
N SER A 52 -7.48 34.02 22.10
CA SER A 52 -6.42 35.02 21.86
C SER A 52 -5.10 34.59 22.48
N PHE A 53 -4.00 34.99 21.83
CA PHE A 53 -2.65 34.60 22.21
C PHE A 53 -1.85 35.83 22.66
N VAL A 54 -1.08 35.64 23.72
CA VAL A 54 -0.13 36.64 24.21
C VAL A 54 1.21 35.94 24.40
N GLY A 55 2.14 36.19 23.49
CA GLY A 55 3.49 35.61 23.56
C GLY A 55 4.21 36.04 24.84
N ALA A 56 4.97 35.14 25.45
CA ALA A 56 5.70 35.35 26.67
C ALA A 56 6.59 36.64 26.66
N HIS A 57 7.10 36.92 25.49
CA HIS A 57 8.12 37.91 25.28
C HIS A 57 7.59 39.21 24.67
N SER A 58 6.33 39.25 24.27
CA SER A 58 5.66 40.46 23.79
C SER A 58 5.53 41.57 24.88
N LYS A 59 5.51 41.14 26.15
CA LYS A 59 5.37 42.06 27.32
C LYS A 59 6.69 42.72 27.73
N ILE A 60 7.85 42.23 27.35
CA ILE A 60 9.11 42.63 27.91
C ILE A 60 9.64 43.96 27.34
N ARG A 61 9.23 44.36 26.12
CA ARG A 61 9.75 45.57 25.43
C ARG A 61 8.70 46.65 25.11
N GLN A 62 7.54 46.65 25.74
CA GLN A 62 6.56 47.69 25.50
C GLN A 62 7.02 49.02 26.15
N THR A 63 7.71 49.88 25.37
CA THR A 63 7.80 51.29 25.69
C THR A 63 6.38 51.89 25.81
N ARG A 64 6.21 52.95 26.61
CA ARG A 64 4.91 53.59 26.86
C ARG A 64 4.13 53.90 25.54
N LYS A 65 4.81 54.31 24.47
CA LYS A 65 4.24 54.53 23.12
C LYS A 65 3.79 53.27 22.38
N ALA A 66 4.49 52.14 22.55
CA ALA A 66 4.11 50.88 21.94
C ALA A 66 2.90 50.29 22.68
N ARG A 67 2.73 50.53 23.97
CA ARG A 67 1.61 50.11 24.77
C ARG A 67 0.31 50.79 24.35
N GLU A 68 0.35 52.10 24.07
CA GLU A 68 -0.80 52.86 23.55
C GLU A 68 -1.19 52.43 22.12
N LYS A 69 -0.21 51.99 21.29
CA LYS A 69 -0.46 51.44 19.93
C LYS A 69 -0.96 49.99 19.94
N SER A 70 -0.55 49.19 20.95
CA SER A 70 -1.04 47.81 21.15
C SER A 70 -2.42 47.71 21.82
N GLU A 71 -2.77 48.71 22.65
CA GLU A 71 -4.12 48.85 23.19
C GLU A 71 -5.10 49.33 22.08
N GLN A 72 -4.63 49.97 21.04
CA GLN A 72 -5.42 50.31 19.83
C GLN A 72 -5.46 49.18 18.77
N LEU A 73 -4.44 48.31 18.68
CA LEU A 73 -4.50 47.03 17.97
C LEU A 73 -4.95 45.97 18.99
N GLY A 74 -6.25 45.77 19.11
CA GLY A 74 -6.82 44.74 19.97
C GLY A 74 -6.13 43.40 19.71
N ALA A 75 -5.83 42.63 20.75
CA ALA A 75 -5.33 41.27 20.61
C ALA A 75 -6.22 40.53 19.58
N TYR A 76 -5.60 39.93 18.54
CA TYR A 76 -6.37 39.18 17.55
C TYR A 76 -7.16 38.09 18.25
N ILE A 77 -8.48 38.13 18.12
CA ILE A 77 -9.39 37.14 18.64
C ILE A 77 -9.84 36.27 17.49
N TYR A 78 -9.57 34.99 17.61
CA TYR A 78 -9.96 34.00 16.62
C TYR A 78 -11.16 33.22 17.12
N SER A 79 -12.23 33.16 16.33
CA SER A 79 -13.46 32.43 16.67
C SER A 79 -13.48 31.07 15.99
N GLY A 80 -13.56 30.00 16.75
CA GLY A 80 -13.44 28.67 16.17
C GLY A 80 -13.85 27.54 17.08
N LYS A 81 -13.33 26.37 16.78
CA LYS A 81 -13.61 25.15 17.50
C LYS A 81 -12.38 24.63 18.23
N LEU A 82 -12.56 24.37 19.51
CA LEU A 82 -11.55 23.83 20.41
C LEU A 82 -11.84 22.34 20.64
N TYR A 83 -10.86 21.49 20.46
CA TYR A 83 -10.93 20.04 20.66
C TYR A 83 -9.95 19.63 21.74
N LEU A 84 -10.37 18.69 22.56
CA LEU A 84 -9.56 18.05 23.58
C LEU A 84 -9.35 16.58 23.23
N THR A 85 -8.09 16.14 23.19
CA THR A 85 -7.72 14.73 23.06
C THR A 85 -6.93 14.30 24.31
N PRO A 86 -6.52 13.03 24.47
CA PRO A 86 -5.74 12.60 25.63
C PRO A 86 -4.44 13.39 25.86
N HIS A 87 -3.77 13.82 24.77
CA HIS A 87 -2.46 14.49 24.88
C HIS A 87 -2.42 15.87 24.21
N PHE A 88 -3.47 16.30 23.49
CA PHE A 88 -3.46 17.55 22.75
C PHE A 88 -4.69 18.41 23.01
N LEU A 89 -4.45 19.71 22.98
CA LEU A 89 -5.47 20.74 22.85
C LEU A 89 -5.33 21.37 21.46
N VAL A 90 -6.39 21.23 20.63
CA VAL A 90 -6.37 21.69 19.24
C VAL A 90 -7.41 22.75 19.02
N PHE A 91 -7.01 23.90 18.49
CA PHE A 91 -7.93 24.96 18.06
C PHE A 91 -7.84 25.15 16.54
N ARG A 92 -9.00 25.34 15.91
CA ARG A 92 -9.12 25.65 14.49
C ARG A 92 -10.13 26.76 14.30
N ASP A 93 -9.73 27.78 13.55
CA ASP A 93 -10.60 28.88 13.16
C ASP A 93 -11.79 28.35 12.33
N ALA A 94 -12.98 28.90 12.56
CA ALA A 94 -14.21 28.47 11.89
C ALA A 94 -14.36 29.06 10.48
N PHE A 95 -13.75 30.22 10.22
CA PHE A 95 -13.93 30.96 8.99
C PHE A 95 -12.82 30.68 7.98
N ASP A 96 -11.58 30.66 8.44
CA ASP A 96 -10.43 30.40 7.58
C ASP A 96 -9.47 29.42 8.26
N GLN A 97 -9.28 28.27 7.62
CA GLN A 97 -8.41 27.21 8.12
C GLN A 97 -6.91 27.60 8.18
N LYS A 98 -6.51 28.67 7.51
CA LYS A 98 -5.12 29.19 7.49
C LYS A 98 -4.91 30.35 8.46
N SER A 99 -5.98 30.97 8.97
CA SER A 99 -5.88 32.16 9.81
C SER A 99 -5.29 31.86 11.18
N CYS A 100 -5.73 30.76 11.82
CA CYS A 100 -5.25 30.33 13.12
C CYS A 100 -5.46 28.84 13.34
N VAL A 101 -4.36 28.10 13.46
CA VAL A 101 -4.37 26.68 13.88
C VAL A 101 -3.39 26.51 15.03
N LEU A 102 -3.90 26.04 16.17
CA LEU A 102 -3.07 25.62 17.29
C LEU A 102 -3.22 24.12 17.47
N THR A 103 -2.13 23.39 17.45
CA THR A 103 -2.03 21.99 17.88
C THR A 103 -1.01 21.94 18.99
N MET A 104 -1.47 21.96 20.22
CA MET A 104 -0.62 22.10 21.39
C MET A 104 -0.63 20.81 22.21
N ASN A 105 0.55 20.31 22.57
CA ASN A 105 0.65 19.19 23.51
C ASN A 105 0.31 19.66 24.92
N ILE A 106 -0.55 18.93 25.64
CA ILE A 106 -1.00 19.27 26.99
C ILE A 106 0.18 19.34 27.99
N SER A 107 1.27 18.62 27.74
CA SER A 107 2.47 18.66 28.57
C SER A 107 3.15 20.06 28.62
N THR A 108 2.90 20.93 27.64
CA THR A 108 3.42 22.29 27.60
C THR A 108 2.68 23.26 28.53
N ILE A 109 1.54 22.84 29.07
CA ILE A 109 0.70 23.67 29.94
C ILE A 109 1.26 23.64 31.37
N LYS A 110 1.65 24.83 31.86
CA LYS A 110 2.12 25.02 33.23
C LYS A 110 0.97 25.25 34.20
N ARG A 111 -0.02 26.06 33.81
CA ARG A 111 -1.12 26.50 34.71
C ARG A 111 -2.40 26.81 33.90
N VAL A 112 -3.53 26.51 34.46
CA VAL A 112 -4.85 26.89 33.92
C VAL A 112 -5.63 27.58 35.01
N GLU A 113 -6.05 28.80 34.74
CA GLU A 113 -6.78 29.63 35.68
C GLU A 113 -8.12 30.07 35.08
N ARG A 114 -9.12 30.21 35.95
CA ARG A 114 -10.38 30.82 35.55
C ARG A 114 -10.24 32.33 35.58
N THR A 115 -10.56 32.97 34.47
CA THR A 115 -10.51 34.43 34.34
C THR A 115 -11.92 34.99 34.46
N LEU A 116 -12.07 36.07 35.20
CA LEU A 116 -13.32 36.83 35.26
C LEU A 116 -13.42 37.65 33.97
N SER A 117 -14.42 37.36 33.15
CA SER A 117 -14.74 38.14 31.96
C SER A 117 -15.85 39.13 32.27
N GLU A 118 -15.76 40.36 31.74
CA GLU A 118 -16.80 41.36 31.88
C GLU A 118 -18.12 40.97 31.20
N SER A 119 -18.04 40.12 30.19
CA SER A 119 -19.17 39.43 29.58
C SER A 119 -19.48 38.17 30.38
N HIS A 120 -20.74 37.77 30.50
CA HIS A 120 -21.19 36.58 31.24
C HIS A 120 -20.62 35.24 30.74
N SER A 121 -19.57 35.26 29.98
CA SER A 121 -18.89 34.10 29.38
C SER A 121 -17.90 33.45 30.36
N PHE A 122 -17.79 32.13 30.30
CA PHE A 122 -16.80 31.38 31.03
C PHE A 122 -15.46 31.45 30.26
N ALA A 123 -14.39 31.91 30.93
CA ALA A 123 -13.09 32.07 30.34
C ALA A 123 -11.99 31.35 31.14
N LEU A 124 -10.99 30.81 30.43
CA LEU A 124 -9.78 30.22 30.99
C LEU A 124 -8.54 30.93 30.45
N THR A 125 -7.60 31.21 31.33
CA THR A 125 -6.22 31.59 30.97
C THR A 125 -5.32 30.38 31.12
N ILE A 126 -4.71 29.97 30.03
CA ILE A 126 -3.76 28.85 29.96
C ILE A 126 -2.35 29.47 29.88
N THR A 127 -1.54 29.25 30.90
CA THR A 127 -0.14 29.69 30.91
C THR A 127 0.76 28.52 30.58
N LEU A 128 1.64 28.66 29.60
CA LEU A 128 2.60 27.65 29.16
C LEU A 128 3.91 27.72 29.96
N TYR A 129 4.74 26.66 29.87
CA TYR A 129 6.08 26.68 30.45
C TYR A 129 6.98 27.72 29.79
N SER A 130 6.78 28.04 28.50
CA SER A 130 7.44 29.16 27.81
C SER A 130 7.09 30.55 28.38
N GLY A 131 6.03 30.64 29.18
CA GLY A 131 5.48 31.91 29.71
C GLY A 131 4.46 32.57 28.78
N SER A 132 4.16 31.99 27.63
CA SER A 132 3.04 32.42 26.75
C SER A 132 1.70 32.18 27.41
N GLU A 133 0.73 33.06 27.17
CA GLU A 133 -0.61 32.96 27.72
C GLU A 133 -1.66 32.81 26.60
N ILE A 134 -2.59 31.91 26.77
CA ILE A 134 -3.70 31.68 25.85
C ILE A 134 -5.00 31.97 26.64
N LEU A 135 -5.74 32.94 26.17
CA LEU A 135 -7.06 33.24 26.73
C LEU A 135 -8.11 32.52 25.87
N VAL A 136 -8.87 31.65 26.49
CA VAL A 136 -9.97 30.89 25.88
C VAL A 136 -11.29 31.38 26.47
N GLN A 137 -12.14 31.99 25.64
CA GLN A 137 -13.48 32.40 25.99
C GLN A 137 -14.48 31.43 25.37
N PHE A 138 -15.22 30.68 26.18
CA PHE A 138 -16.15 29.68 25.71
C PHE A 138 -17.43 30.30 25.16
N ILE A 139 -17.87 29.83 24.01
CA ILE A 139 -19.14 30.25 23.39
C ILE A 139 -20.18 29.16 23.62
N GLY A 140 -21.24 29.47 24.36
CA GLY A 140 -22.35 28.54 24.60
C GLY A 140 -22.77 28.40 26.05
N LEU A 141 -23.37 27.27 26.42
CA LEU A 141 -23.92 27.03 27.75
C LEU A 141 -22.78 26.84 28.77
N ARG A 142 -22.87 27.55 29.90
CA ARG A 142 -21.87 27.47 30.98
C ARG A 142 -21.58 26.05 31.46
N TYR A 143 -22.60 25.19 31.52
CA TYR A 143 -22.42 23.78 31.86
C TYR A 143 -21.43 23.05 30.94
N ARG A 144 -21.53 23.26 29.62
CA ARG A 144 -20.62 22.65 28.66
C ARG A 144 -19.18 23.17 28.82
N SER A 145 -19.02 24.44 29.12
CA SER A 145 -17.71 25.04 29.38
C SER A 145 -17.07 24.50 30.67
N GLU A 146 -17.87 24.29 31.70
CA GLU A 146 -17.44 23.67 32.96
C GLU A 146 -17.09 22.19 32.76
N GLN A 147 -17.85 21.44 31.96
CA GLN A 147 -17.57 20.05 31.60
C GLN A 147 -16.22 19.96 30.86
N PHE A 148 -16.00 20.76 29.82
CA PHE A 148 -14.75 20.81 29.08
C PHE A 148 -13.55 21.13 29.99
N SER A 149 -13.68 22.11 30.86
CA SER A 149 -12.67 22.48 31.86
C SER A 149 -12.33 21.34 32.82
N GLN A 150 -13.34 20.56 33.25
CA GLN A 150 -13.12 19.35 34.07
C GLN A 150 -12.37 18.26 33.32
N GLN A 151 -12.75 18.01 32.07
CA GLN A 151 -12.03 17.04 31.22
C GLN A 151 -10.57 17.47 30.99
N LEU A 152 -10.32 18.74 30.67
CA LEU A 152 -8.97 19.30 30.55
C LEU A 152 -8.17 19.07 31.85
N LYS A 153 -8.77 19.31 33.04
CA LYS A 153 -8.12 19.06 34.32
C LYS A 153 -7.76 17.60 34.54
N VAL A 154 -8.59 16.66 34.06
CA VAL A 154 -8.29 15.22 34.10
C VAL A 154 -7.09 14.91 33.21
N GLN A 155 -7.07 15.41 31.96
CA GLN A 155 -5.97 15.17 31.05
C GLN A 155 -4.65 15.79 31.52
N LEU A 156 -4.67 16.96 32.10
CA LEU A 156 -3.49 17.57 32.73
C LEU A 156 -2.87 16.68 33.81
N LYS A 157 -3.70 16.01 34.62
CA LYS A 157 -3.20 15.09 35.66
C LYS A 157 -2.56 13.82 35.03
N VAL A 158 -3.13 13.28 33.98
CA VAL A 158 -2.60 12.10 33.29
C VAL A 158 -1.25 12.42 32.64
N ASN A 159 -1.10 13.63 32.09
CA ASN A 159 0.09 14.04 31.34
C ASN A 159 1.26 14.55 32.19
N VAL A 160 1.22 14.41 33.51
CA VAL A 160 2.32 14.88 34.40
C VAL A 160 3.65 14.19 34.10
N GLU A 161 3.64 12.89 33.81
CA GLU A 161 4.88 12.14 33.48
C GLU A 161 5.47 12.59 32.14
N THR A 162 4.65 12.90 31.16
CA THR A 162 5.08 13.45 29.87
C THR A 162 5.64 14.86 30.04
N ALA A 163 5.05 15.67 30.91
CA ALA A 163 5.55 17.01 31.23
C ALA A 163 6.93 17.00 31.90
N LYS A 164 7.31 15.94 32.62
CA LYS A 164 8.66 15.80 33.20
C LYS A 164 9.73 15.59 32.12
N LYS A 165 9.38 15.02 30.97
CA LYS A 165 10.29 14.80 29.82
C LYS A 165 10.39 16.02 28.90
N LEU A 166 9.53 17.02 29.10
CA LEU A 166 9.46 18.20 28.23
C LEU A 166 10.78 18.99 28.20
N PRO A 167 11.51 19.25 29.29
CA PRO A 167 12.76 20.00 29.25
C PRO A 167 13.80 19.36 28.31
N ASP A 168 14.03 18.06 28.43
CA ASP A 168 15.01 17.33 27.61
C ASP A 168 14.63 17.42 26.12
N PHE A 169 13.31 17.40 25.82
CA PHE A 169 12.80 17.58 24.46
C PHE A 169 13.04 19.01 23.95
N LEU A 170 12.73 20.04 24.74
CA LEU A 170 12.91 21.44 24.37
C LEU A 170 14.38 21.78 24.12
N ASP A 171 15.31 21.23 24.90
CA ASP A 171 16.78 21.38 24.71
C ASP A 171 17.23 20.87 23.33
N SER A 172 16.46 20.00 22.69
CA SER A 172 16.70 19.52 21.31
C SER A 172 16.15 20.44 20.22
N CYS A 173 15.38 21.48 20.56
CA CYS A 173 14.73 22.40 19.61
C CYS A 173 15.57 23.67 19.41
N TYR A 174 15.87 24.01 18.14
CA TYR A 174 16.64 25.20 17.81
C TYR A 174 15.83 26.49 18.04
N SER A 175 14.53 26.46 17.89
CA SER A 175 13.64 27.59 18.22
C SER A 175 13.74 27.98 19.70
N GLU A 176 13.78 27.02 20.61
CA GLU A 176 13.97 27.24 22.04
C GLU A 176 15.35 27.86 22.32
N PHE A 177 16.40 27.32 21.65
CA PHE A 177 17.75 27.83 21.77
C PHE A 177 17.85 29.33 21.39
N ILE A 178 17.27 29.71 20.22
CA ILE A 178 17.28 31.10 19.76
C ILE A 178 16.59 32.04 20.75
N ILE A 179 15.41 31.64 21.24
CA ILE A 179 14.64 32.44 22.21
C ILE A 179 15.41 32.56 23.51
N THR A 180 15.92 31.47 24.05
CA THR A 180 16.66 31.49 25.34
C THR A 180 17.94 32.29 25.24
N LYS A 181 18.71 32.17 24.16
CA LYS A 181 19.95 32.92 23.95
C LYS A 181 19.71 34.44 23.86
N ASN A 182 18.77 34.87 23.01
CA ASN A 182 18.58 36.28 22.71
C ASN A 182 17.72 37.03 23.74
N ILE A 183 16.79 36.38 24.42
CA ILE A 183 15.89 37.01 25.39
C ILE A 183 16.42 36.85 26.82
N LEU A 184 16.92 35.67 27.17
CA LEU A 184 17.41 35.41 28.54
C LEU A 184 18.91 35.69 28.69
N HIS A 185 19.59 36.13 27.61
CA HIS A 185 21.01 36.45 27.55
C HIS A 185 21.93 35.35 28.11
N LYS A 186 21.52 34.06 27.96
CA LYS A 186 22.33 32.92 28.35
C LYS A 186 23.32 32.56 27.22
N ASN A 187 24.43 33.32 27.16
CA ASN A 187 25.45 33.15 26.11
C ASN A 187 26.29 31.90 26.21
N GLU A 188 26.17 31.12 27.29
CA GLU A 188 26.94 29.87 27.51
C GLU A 188 26.24 28.62 26.94
N LEU A 189 25.01 28.73 26.42
CA LEU A 189 24.27 27.61 25.83
C LEU A 189 24.89 27.20 24.49
N ALA A 190 25.21 25.92 24.35
CA ALA A 190 25.56 25.34 23.05
C ALA A 190 24.31 25.13 22.19
N PRO A 191 24.37 25.34 20.88
CA PRO A 191 23.25 25.05 20.00
C PRO A 191 22.95 23.56 19.96
N PRO A 192 21.68 23.15 19.81
CA PRO A 192 21.30 21.75 19.68
C PRO A 192 21.93 21.09 18.45
N LYS A 193 22.09 19.76 18.51
CA LYS A 193 22.60 18.98 17.39
C LYS A 193 21.71 19.20 16.16
N ALA A 194 22.34 19.38 15.02
CA ALA A 194 21.66 19.56 13.75
C ALA A 194 21.98 18.43 12.76
N GLY A 195 21.40 18.52 11.57
CA GLY A 195 21.67 17.59 10.49
C GLY A 195 23.09 17.72 9.92
N LEU A 196 23.38 16.87 8.91
CA LEU A 196 24.71 16.81 8.26
C LEU A 196 25.12 18.15 7.60
N GLY A 197 24.17 19.00 7.22
CA GLY A 197 24.45 20.30 6.60
C GLY A 197 25.27 21.23 7.45
N GLN A 198 25.21 21.10 8.76
CA GLN A 198 26.07 21.88 9.69
C GLN A 198 27.56 21.57 9.50
N GLN A 199 27.90 20.28 9.32
CA GLN A 199 29.32 19.85 9.18
C GLN A 199 29.80 19.88 7.72
N PHE A 200 28.91 19.56 6.78
CA PHE A 200 29.27 19.35 5.36
C PHE A 200 28.80 20.45 4.44
N LYS A 201 28.35 21.58 4.99
CA LYS A 201 27.71 22.73 4.32
C LYS A 201 26.32 22.35 3.77
N TYR A 202 25.41 23.29 3.78
CA TYR A 202 24.10 23.14 3.18
C TYR A 202 24.17 23.25 1.64
N PRO A 203 23.32 22.53 0.89
CA PRO A 203 23.30 22.64 -0.55
C PRO A 203 22.98 24.06 -1.05
N GLY A 204 23.59 24.43 -2.19
CA GLY A 204 23.37 25.72 -2.85
C GLY A 204 24.27 26.86 -2.36
N LYS A 205 24.11 28.05 -3.00
CA LYS A 205 24.84 29.28 -2.62
C LYS A 205 24.03 29.99 -1.54
N VAL A 206 24.32 29.67 -0.28
CA VAL A 206 23.63 30.30 0.85
C VAL A 206 24.27 31.68 1.12
N SER A 207 23.50 32.74 0.94
CA SER A 207 23.91 34.08 1.38
C SER A 207 23.68 34.23 2.87
N LEU A 208 24.75 34.41 3.65
CA LEU A 208 24.69 34.53 5.09
C LEU A 208 23.79 35.71 5.54
N GLU A 209 23.79 36.83 4.82
CA GLU A 209 22.91 37.95 5.12
C GLU A 209 21.43 37.62 4.94
N LYS A 210 21.09 36.93 3.85
CA LYS A 210 19.69 36.46 3.62
C LYS A 210 19.27 35.46 4.68
N GLU A 211 20.13 34.54 5.09
CA GLU A 211 19.86 33.60 6.17
C GLU A 211 19.63 34.28 7.52
N LYS A 212 20.48 35.26 7.88
CA LYS A 212 20.32 36.07 9.10
C LYS A 212 18.98 36.83 9.09
N THR A 213 18.63 37.45 7.95
CA THR A 213 17.37 38.19 7.81
C THR A 213 16.15 37.25 7.99
N LYS A 214 16.14 36.09 7.31
CA LYS A 214 15.07 35.10 7.48
C LYS A 214 15.01 34.60 8.91
N LEU A 215 16.15 34.32 9.54
CA LEU A 215 16.20 33.82 10.91
C LEU A 215 15.65 34.86 11.91
N ARG A 216 15.92 36.17 11.66
CA ARG A 216 15.33 37.27 12.43
C ARG A 216 13.79 37.30 12.29
N MET A 217 13.25 37.14 11.08
CA MET A 217 11.81 37.12 10.87
C MET A 217 11.17 35.94 11.62
N TRP A 218 11.80 34.77 11.62
CA TRP A 218 11.34 33.63 12.39
C TRP A 218 11.46 33.83 13.90
N PHE A 219 12.52 34.49 14.38
CA PHE A 219 12.68 34.84 15.79
C PHE A 219 11.53 35.74 16.29
N GLU A 220 11.19 36.81 15.54
CA GLU A 220 10.03 37.65 15.87
C GLU A 220 8.72 36.87 15.82
N TYR A 221 8.55 35.97 14.86
CA TYR A 221 7.39 35.09 14.81
C TYR A 221 7.27 34.18 16.04
N PHE A 222 8.35 33.52 16.45
CA PHE A 222 8.36 32.69 17.66
C PHE A 222 8.03 33.49 18.91
N LYS A 223 8.57 34.67 19.02
CA LYS A 223 8.34 35.59 20.16
C LYS A 223 6.86 35.97 20.32
N GLU A 224 6.14 36.13 19.22
CA GLU A 224 4.72 36.53 19.22
C GLU A 224 3.77 35.31 19.27
N ASN A 225 4.07 34.24 18.55
CA ASN A 225 3.16 33.13 18.30
C ASN A 225 3.57 31.82 18.97
N GLY A 226 4.61 31.84 19.79
CA GLY A 226 5.14 30.64 20.44
C GLY A 226 6.00 29.79 19.49
N GLU A 227 6.67 28.78 20.04
CA GLU A 227 7.62 27.92 19.38
C GLU A 227 7.30 26.43 19.60
N ASN A 228 7.94 25.57 18.84
CA ASN A 228 7.92 24.10 18.96
C ASN A 228 6.52 23.48 19.16
N LEU A 229 6.28 22.68 20.24
CA LEU A 229 5.03 21.98 20.54
C LEU A 229 3.83 22.87 20.86
N ALA A 230 4.03 24.17 21.01
CA ALA A 230 2.99 25.16 21.35
C ALA A 230 2.83 26.25 20.29
N MET A 231 3.45 26.08 19.12
CA MET A 231 3.43 27.10 18.06
C MET A 231 2.03 27.28 17.47
N VAL A 232 1.57 28.51 17.40
CA VAL A 232 0.36 28.91 16.69
C VAL A 232 0.68 29.15 15.22
N LYS A 233 0.01 28.46 14.31
CA LYS A 233 0.18 28.61 12.86
C LYS A 233 -0.81 29.64 12.33
N THR A 234 -0.31 30.78 11.84
CA THR A 234 -1.10 31.90 11.29
C THR A 234 -0.82 32.07 9.79
N HIS A 235 -1.49 33.02 9.14
CA HIS A 235 -1.14 33.37 7.75
C HIS A 235 0.34 33.74 7.58
N MET A 236 0.94 34.41 8.59
CA MET A 236 2.35 34.73 8.56
C MET A 236 3.23 33.48 8.56
N PHE A 237 2.87 32.40 9.29
CA PHE A 237 3.59 31.14 9.25
C PHE A 237 3.65 30.59 7.82
N HIS A 238 2.50 30.56 7.14
CA HIS A 238 2.42 30.11 5.76
C HIS A 238 3.25 30.98 4.80
N LYS A 239 3.23 32.31 5.00
CA LYS A 239 4.03 33.24 4.21
C LYS A 239 5.54 33.02 4.41
N LEU A 240 6.00 32.89 5.66
CA LEU A 240 7.42 32.65 5.98
C LEU A 240 7.96 31.36 5.36
N ILE A 241 7.17 30.28 5.34
CA ILE A 241 7.58 29.02 4.70
C ILE A 241 7.67 29.23 3.17
N ARG A 242 6.73 29.91 2.55
CA ARG A 242 6.73 30.17 1.11
C ARG A 242 7.93 31.02 0.67
N VAL A 243 8.34 32.01 1.47
CA VAL A 243 9.56 32.78 1.23
C VAL A 243 10.83 31.92 1.33
N GLY A 244 10.77 30.84 2.11
CA GLY A 244 11.82 29.82 2.26
C GLY A 244 12.42 29.78 3.63
N LEU A 245 12.52 28.58 4.14
CA LEU A 245 13.04 28.32 5.47
C LEU A 245 14.55 28.56 5.53
N PRO A 246 15.04 29.25 6.57
CA PRO A 246 16.46 29.29 6.84
C PRO A 246 17.01 27.93 7.25
N SER A 247 18.24 27.66 6.88
CA SER A 247 18.84 26.31 6.96
C SER A 247 18.82 25.73 8.37
N ARG A 248 19.00 26.55 9.40
CA ARG A 248 19.09 26.08 10.80
C ARG A 248 17.76 25.59 11.39
N ILE A 249 16.65 26.18 11.01
CA ILE A 249 15.33 25.78 11.53
C ILE A 249 14.53 24.90 10.57
N ARG A 250 15.02 24.68 9.34
CA ARG A 250 14.29 23.93 8.30
C ARG A 250 13.86 22.55 8.80
N GLY A 251 14.76 21.79 9.40
CA GLY A 251 14.47 20.47 9.95
C GLY A 251 13.38 20.50 11.02
N GLU A 252 13.42 21.44 11.94
CA GLU A 252 12.44 21.60 13.01
C GLU A 252 11.05 21.99 12.45
N ILE A 253 11.00 22.90 11.47
CA ILE A 253 9.73 23.29 10.84
C ILE A 253 9.13 22.13 10.01
N TRP A 254 9.97 21.35 9.31
CA TRP A 254 9.51 20.13 8.64
C TRP A 254 8.93 19.11 9.64
N GLU A 255 9.62 18.90 10.75
CA GLU A 255 9.17 18.03 11.84
C GLU A 255 7.82 18.51 12.41
N LEU A 256 7.65 19.80 12.63
CA LEU A 256 6.40 20.41 13.10
C LEU A 256 5.27 20.31 12.05
N CYS A 257 5.58 20.60 10.79
CA CYS A 257 4.58 20.55 9.71
C CYS A 257 4.15 19.13 9.38
N SER A 258 5.07 18.17 9.45
CA SER A 258 4.76 16.76 9.24
C SER A 258 3.99 16.11 10.38
N GLY A 259 3.99 16.70 11.58
CA GLY A 259 3.49 16.09 12.81
C GLY A 259 4.48 15.12 13.48
N ALA A 260 5.66 14.93 12.90
CA ALA A 260 6.71 14.04 13.44
C ALA A 260 7.20 14.52 14.81
N MET A 261 7.18 15.84 15.06
CA MET A 261 7.50 16.43 16.36
C MET A 261 6.62 15.87 17.49
N TYR A 262 5.33 15.66 17.22
CA TYR A 262 4.39 15.09 18.18
C TYR A 262 4.68 13.60 18.44
N LEU A 263 5.06 12.84 17.39
CA LEU A 263 5.44 11.43 17.52
C LEU A 263 6.74 11.28 18.31
N ARG A 264 7.75 12.10 18.02
CA ARG A 264 9.05 12.07 18.72
C ARG A 264 8.89 12.37 20.21
N HIS A 265 8.08 13.39 20.55
CA HIS A 265 7.80 13.71 21.95
C HIS A 265 7.03 12.59 22.68
N ALA A 266 6.04 11.99 22.02
CA ALA A 266 5.24 10.90 22.59
C ALA A 266 6.06 9.62 22.80
N ASN A 267 7.03 9.34 21.95
CA ASN A 267 7.78 8.09 21.90
C ASN A 267 9.29 8.30 22.18
N THR A 268 9.59 9.11 23.18
CA THR A 268 10.97 9.42 23.58
C THR A 268 11.78 8.17 23.86
N GLY A 269 12.95 8.00 23.20
CA GLY A 269 13.86 6.87 23.37
C GLY A 269 13.51 5.63 22.55
N GLU A 270 12.42 5.61 21.79
CA GLU A 270 12.05 4.47 20.94
C GLU A 270 13.04 4.26 19.78
N TYR A 271 13.56 5.32 19.19
CA TYR A 271 14.55 5.24 18.13
C TYR A 271 15.81 4.52 18.59
N GLU A 272 16.36 4.92 19.74
CA GLU A 272 17.55 4.27 20.34
C GLU A 272 17.24 2.84 20.78
N ARG A 273 16.00 2.56 21.20
CA ARG A 273 15.57 1.20 21.55
C ARG A 273 15.65 0.31 20.31
N PHE A 274 15.09 0.71 19.17
CA PHE A 274 15.18 -0.07 17.93
C PHE A 274 16.63 -0.34 17.52
N LEU A 275 17.51 0.64 17.56
CA LEU A 275 18.93 0.47 17.23
C LEU A 275 19.65 -0.51 18.17
N LYS A 276 19.30 -0.54 19.46
CA LYS A 276 19.91 -1.44 20.45
C LYS A 276 19.35 -2.85 20.35
N GLU A 277 18.04 -2.99 20.24
CA GLU A 277 17.33 -4.27 20.23
C GLU A 277 17.68 -5.11 19.00
N TYR A 278 17.79 -4.46 17.85
CA TYR A 278 18.10 -5.13 16.59
C TYR A 278 19.56 -5.00 16.14
N ALA A 279 20.45 -4.56 17.03
CA ALA A 279 21.88 -4.45 16.73
C ALA A 279 22.46 -5.78 16.25
N GLY A 280 23.06 -5.79 15.06
CA GLY A 280 23.66 -6.99 14.47
C GLY A 280 22.68 -8.01 13.88
N GLN A 281 21.39 -7.77 13.94
CA GLN A 281 20.41 -8.61 13.24
C GLN A 281 20.33 -8.22 11.76
N THR A 282 20.22 -9.23 10.91
CA THR A 282 20.09 -9.05 9.47
C THR A 282 18.70 -9.47 9.00
N SER A 283 18.19 -8.76 8.01
CA SER A 283 16.95 -9.05 7.33
C SER A 283 17.13 -8.76 5.84
N GLN A 284 16.18 -9.19 5.02
CA GLN A 284 16.24 -8.81 3.61
C GLN A 284 16.22 -7.29 3.41
N ALA A 285 15.48 -6.56 4.24
CA ALA A 285 15.45 -5.10 4.17
C ALA A 285 16.84 -4.50 4.45
N THR A 286 17.57 -5.00 5.45
CA THR A 286 18.92 -4.54 5.76
C THR A 286 19.91 -4.84 4.62
N ASP A 287 19.78 -5.99 3.95
CA ASP A 287 20.63 -6.32 2.79
C ASP A 287 20.37 -5.42 1.59
N GLU A 288 19.12 -5.03 1.38
CA GLU A 288 18.73 -4.08 0.32
C GLU A 288 19.18 -2.65 0.65
N ILE A 289 19.08 -2.23 1.91
CA ILE A 289 19.59 -0.93 2.39
C ILE A 289 21.09 -0.82 2.08
N GLU A 290 21.90 -1.79 2.50
CA GLU A 290 23.36 -1.77 2.30
C GLU A 290 23.77 -1.58 0.83
N LYS A 291 23.02 -2.15 -0.12
CA LYS A 291 23.25 -1.99 -1.56
C LYS A 291 23.01 -0.57 -2.04
N ASP A 292 22.10 0.15 -1.35
CA ASP A 292 21.62 1.46 -1.79
C ASP A 292 22.32 2.64 -1.10
N LEU A 293 22.99 2.42 0.04
CA LEU A 293 23.64 3.48 0.82
C LEU A 293 24.59 4.35 -0.02
N LYS A 294 25.50 3.71 -0.78
CA LYS A 294 26.54 4.40 -1.56
C LYS A 294 26.01 5.16 -2.77
N ARG A 295 24.79 4.89 -3.22
CA ARG A 295 24.14 5.57 -4.34
C ARG A 295 23.11 6.62 -3.91
N SER A 296 23.02 6.91 -2.60
CA SER A 296 22.10 7.88 -2.02
C SER A 296 22.73 9.26 -2.05
N LEU A 297 22.25 10.16 -2.93
CA LEU A 297 22.75 11.52 -3.13
C LEU A 297 24.29 11.60 -3.18
N PRO A 298 24.94 10.91 -4.14
CA PRO A 298 26.40 10.79 -4.18
C PRO A 298 27.11 12.12 -4.42
N GLU A 299 26.40 13.13 -4.95
CA GLU A 299 26.89 14.50 -5.15
C GLU A 299 27.09 15.27 -3.84
N TYR A 300 26.43 14.84 -2.75
CA TYR A 300 26.58 15.50 -1.45
C TYR A 300 27.71 14.88 -0.62
N GLY A 301 28.68 15.68 -0.22
CA GLY A 301 29.94 15.23 0.37
C GLY A 301 29.81 14.39 1.64
N ALA A 302 28.72 14.53 2.41
CA ALA A 302 28.49 13.69 3.59
C ALA A 302 28.35 12.21 3.26
N TYR A 303 27.72 11.87 2.13
CA TYR A 303 27.48 10.46 1.72
C TYR A 303 28.67 9.82 1.01
N GLN A 304 29.76 10.57 0.85
CA GLN A 304 31.07 10.04 0.48
C GLN A 304 31.91 9.65 1.71
N LYS A 305 31.41 9.94 2.91
CA LYS A 305 32.07 9.64 4.18
C LYS A 305 31.24 8.69 5.04
N GLU A 306 31.92 7.90 5.86
CA GLU A 306 31.28 6.88 6.71
C GLU A 306 30.26 7.50 7.69
N GLU A 307 30.49 8.72 8.18
CA GLU A 307 29.55 9.37 9.10
C GLU A 307 28.15 9.55 8.50
N GLY A 308 28.06 10.07 7.27
CA GLY A 308 26.78 10.25 6.60
C GLY A 308 26.12 8.92 6.24
N ILE A 309 26.92 7.95 5.78
CA ILE A 309 26.45 6.59 5.46
C ILE A 309 25.93 5.90 6.72
N CYS A 310 26.63 6.01 7.86
CA CYS A 310 26.21 5.43 9.12
C CYS A 310 24.87 5.99 9.61
N ARG A 311 24.69 7.33 9.57
CA ARG A 311 23.40 7.95 9.94
C ARG A 311 22.27 7.50 9.03
N LEU A 312 22.51 7.41 7.73
CA LEU A 312 21.54 6.93 6.76
C LEU A 312 21.16 5.47 7.02
N ARG A 313 22.16 4.60 7.26
CA ARG A 313 21.96 3.20 7.65
C ARG A 313 21.10 3.08 8.89
N ASN A 314 21.45 3.80 9.95
CA ASN A 314 20.74 3.75 11.22
C ASN A 314 19.27 4.07 11.10
N VAL A 315 18.92 5.16 10.39
CA VAL A 315 17.52 5.59 10.22
C VAL A 315 16.73 4.57 9.41
N LEU A 316 17.26 4.10 8.27
CA LEU A 316 16.58 3.14 7.41
C LEU A 316 16.41 1.78 8.09
N THR A 317 17.45 1.31 8.79
CA THR A 317 17.39 0.05 9.53
C THR A 317 16.39 0.12 10.68
N ALA A 318 16.42 1.18 11.50
CA ALA A 318 15.44 1.36 12.56
C ALA A 318 14.00 1.40 12.02
N TYR A 319 13.76 2.09 10.89
CA TYR A 319 12.45 2.14 10.28
C TYR A 319 12.00 0.77 9.75
N SER A 320 12.88 0.00 9.13
CA SER A 320 12.54 -1.33 8.62
C SER A 320 12.10 -2.31 9.71
N TRP A 321 12.64 -2.17 10.91
CA TRP A 321 12.23 -2.94 12.08
C TRP A 321 10.96 -2.39 12.74
N LYS A 322 10.76 -1.07 12.73
CA LYS A 322 9.51 -0.45 13.21
C LYS A 322 8.30 -0.87 12.36
N ASN A 323 8.48 -0.95 11.05
CA ASN A 323 7.41 -1.28 10.11
C ASN A 323 7.86 -2.41 9.16
N PRO A 324 7.82 -3.69 9.60
CA PRO A 324 8.26 -4.83 8.80
C PRO A 324 7.44 -5.05 7.51
N ASP A 325 6.18 -4.62 7.50
CA ASP A 325 5.29 -4.74 6.35
C ASP A 325 5.76 -3.89 5.16
N VAL A 326 6.24 -2.69 5.43
CA VAL A 326 6.90 -1.82 4.46
C VAL A 326 8.36 -2.25 4.28
N GLY A 327 9.06 -2.51 5.37
CA GLY A 327 10.47 -2.85 5.39
C GLY A 327 11.32 -1.74 4.78
N TYR A 328 11.87 -2.01 3.60
CA TYR A 328 12.61 -1.05 2.80
C TYR A 328 12.14 -1.08 1.34
N CYS A 329 12.02 0.08 0.73
CA CYS A 329 11.77 0.26 -0.70
C CYS A 329 12.79 1.22 -1.29
N GLN A 330 13.23 0.94 -2.52
CA GLN A 330 14.13 1.83 -3.26
C GLN A 330 13.56 3.25 -3.34
N ALA A 331 14.42 4.25 -3.31
CA ALA A 331 14.16 5.68 -3.19
C ALA A 331 13.89 6.17 -1.74
N MET A 332 13.53 5.32 -0.77
CA MET A 332 13.52 5.73 0.63
C MET A 332 14.90 6.26 1.08
N ASN A 333 15.98 5.61 0.62
CA ASN A 333 17.35 6.04 0.87
C ASN A 333 17.61 7.49 0.44
N ILE A 334 17.08 7.89 -0.72
CA ILE A 334 17.24 9.24 -1.26
C ILE A 334 16.50 10.26 -0.41
N VAL A 335 15.26 9.95 -0.05
CA VAL A 335 14.41 10.82 0.77
C VAL A 335 15.03 11.00 2.16
N VAL A 336 15.45 9.91 2.82
CA VAL A 336 16.08 9.97 4.14
C VAL A 336 17.42 10.69 4.06
N ALA A 337 18.20 10.48 2.99
CA ALA A 337 19.41 11.24 2.77
C ALA A 337 19.14 12.76 2.68
N GLY A 338 18.06 13.16 2.00
CA GLY A 338 17.62 14.56 1.96
C GLY A 338 17.23 15.10 3.34
N LEU A 339 16.46 14.33 4.12
CA LEU A 339 16.04 14.72 5.48
C LEU A 339 17.23 14.92 6.42
N LEU A 340 18.20 14.00 6.41
CA LEU A 340 19.37 14.03 7.28
C LEU A 340 20.29 15.23 7.06
N ILE A 341 20.18 15.95 5.95
CA ILE A 341 20.93 17.20 5.73
C ILE A 341 20.51 18.28 6.75
N TYR A 342 19.22 18.30 7.10
CA TYR A 342 18.64 19.33 8.00
C TYR A 342 18.20 18.76 9.36
N MET A 343 18.08 17.45 9.51
CA MET A 343 17.52 16.76 10.67
C MET A 343 18.55 15.86 11.34
N THR A 344 18.39 15.64 12.66
CA THR A 344 19.06 14.56 13.37
C THR A 344 18.47 13.21 12.93
N GLU A 345 19.13 12.11 13.30
CA GLU A 345 18.68 10.74 12.97
C GLU A 345 17.26 10.47 13.51
N GLU A 346 17.00 10.80 14.78
CA GLU A 346 15.69 10.60 15.41
C GLU A 346 14.59 11.45 14.75
N GLN A 347 14.87 12.72 14.44
CA GLN A 347 13.94 13.58 13.71
C GLN A 347 13.62 13.02 12.31
N ALA A 348 14.63 12.57 11.58
CA ALA A 348 14.46 11.98 10.25
C ALA A 348 13.69 10.65 10.31
N PHE A 349 13.91 9.82 11.34
CA PHE A 349 13.18 8.58 11.56
C PHE A 349 11.67 8.81 11.74
N TRP A 350 11.28 9.74 12.62
CA TRP A 350 9.87 10.06 12.85
C TRP A 350 9.24 10.80 11.67
N CYS A 351 10.02 11.65 10.99
CA CYS A 351 9.57 12.32 9.77
C CYS A 351 9.32 11.33 8.63
N LEU A 352 10.20 10.34 8.44
CA LEU A 352 9.99 9.24 7.49
C LEU A 352 8.73 8.44 7.82
N SER A 353 8.48 8.13 9.10
CA SER A 353 7.28 7.41 9.51
C SER A 353 6.03 8.17 9.08
N ASN A 354 5.89 9.45 9.43
CA ASN A 354 4.73 10.25 9.02
C ASN A 354 4.64 10.48 7.50
N LEU A 355 5.78 10.56 6.83
CA LEU A 355 5.80 10.65 5.38
C LEU A 355 5.17 9.42 4.73
N CYS A 356 5.53 8.22 5.17
CA CYS A 356 4.97 6.97 4.66
C CYS A 356 3.50 6.76 5.06
N ASP A 357 3.13 7.18 6.27
CA ASP A 357 1.80 6.90 6.82
C ASP A 357 0.74 7.93 6.39
N ILE A 358 1.12 9.22 6.27
CA ILE A 358 0.18 10.35 6.09
C ILE A 358 0.35 11.05 4.74
N TYR A 359 1.58 11.38 4.34
CA TYR A 359 1.83 12.24 3.17
C TYR A 359 1.75 11.49 1.85
N VAL A 360 2.41 10.33 1.79
CA VAL A 360 2.48 9.49 0.59
C VAL A 360 2.20 8.02 0.94
N PRO A 361 0.97 7.70 1.43
CA PRO A 361 0.63 6.35 1.85
C PRO A 361 0.75 5.37 0.67
N GLY A 362 1.42 4.24 0.92
CA GLY A 362 1.61 3.17 -0.07
C GLY A 362 2.67 3.44 -1.14
N TYR A 363 3.38 4.59 -1.13
CA TYR A 363 4.46 4.86 -2.09
C TYR A 363 5.60 3.85 -1.96
N TYR A 364 5.99 3.57 -0.73
CA TYR A 364 7.11 2.68 -0.42
C TYR A 364 6.63 1.29 0.00
N SER A 365 5.39 0.93 -0.32
CA SER A 365 4.92 -0.44 -0.16
C SER A 365 5.62 -1.37 -1.16
N LYS A 366 5.60 -2.68 -0.90
CA LYS A 366 6.20 -3.69 -1.78
C LYS A 366 5.64 -3.64 -3.22
N THR A 367 4.40 -3.25 -3.40
CA THR A 367 3.74 -3.09 -4.71
C THR A 367 3.88 -1.68 -5.29
N MET A 368 4.37 -0.71 -4.50
CA MET A 368 4.42 0.71 -4.85
C MET A 368 3.04 1.26 -5.29
N TYR A 369 1.98 0.67 -4.72
CA TYR A 369 0.59 0.97 -5.08
C TYR A 369 0.27 2.46 -5.06
N GLY A 370 0.68 3.18 -4.01
CA GLY A 370 0.41 4.61 -3.87
C GLY A 370 1.06 5.43 -4.99
N THR A 371 2.28 5.06 -5.41
CA THR A 371 2.98 5.73 -6.51
C THR A 371 2.28 5.49 -7.85
N LEU A 372 1.87 4.24 -8.12
CA LEU A 372 1.13 3.90 -9.35
C LEU A 372 -0.22 4.61 -9.41
N LEU A 373 -0.89 4.72 -8.27
CA LEU A 373 -2.15 5.46 -8.17
C LEU A 373 -1.94 6.94 -8.47
N ASP A 374 -0.93 7.57 -7.86
CA ASP A 374 -0.67 8.99 -8.08
C ASP A 374 -0.15 9.29 -9.49
N GLN A 375 0.55 8.34 -10.14
CA GLN A 375 0.85 8.46 -11.57
C GLN A 375 -0.44 8.55 -12.41
N ARG A 376 -1.41 7.68 -12.15
CA ARG A 376 -2.69 7.69 -12.87
C ARG A 376 -3.51 8.96 -12.60
N VAL A 377 -3.49 9.44 -11.34
CA VAL A 377 -4.11 10.73 -10.96
C VAL A 377 -3.42 11.90 -11.68
N PHE A 378 -2.09 11.86 -11.78
CA PHE A 378 -1.32 12.89 -12.48
C PHE A 378 -1.66 12.93 -13.98
N GLU A 379 -1.74 11.78 -14.65
CA GLU A 379 -2.20 11.69 -16.05
C GLU A 379 -3.58 12.34 -16.24
N ALA A 380 -4.52 12.05 -15.33
CA ALA A 380 -5.86 12.65 -15.38
C ALA A 380 -5.83 14.18 -15.19
N PHE A 381 -4.95 14.69 -14.32
CA PHE A 381 -4.79 16.14 -14.19
C PHE A 381 -4.13 16.76 -15.42
N VAL A 382 -3.17 16.09 -16.06
CA VAL A 382 -2.59 16.58 -17.32
C VAL A 382 -3.65 16.62 -18.44
N GLU A 383 -4.47 15.58 -18.55
CA GLU A 383 -5.59 15.52 -19.49
C GLU A 383 -6.57 16.69 -19.29
N GLU A 384 -6.94 16.96 -18.03
CA GLU A 384 -7.92 18.00 -17.70
C GLU A 384 -7.35 19.42 -17.81
N LYS A 385 -6.12 19.65 -17.32
CA LYS A 385 -5.55 21.00 -17.15
C LYS A 385 -4.64 21.42 -18.30
N LEU A 386 -4.06 20.48 -19.03
CA LEU A 386 -3.13 20.69 -20.14
C LEU A 386 -3.56 19.92 -21.40
N PRO A 387 -4.80 20.08 -21.89
CA PRO A 387 -5.38 19.20 -22.91
C PRO A 387 -4.63 19.23 -24.25
N VAL A 388 -3.97 20.31 -24.61
CA VAL A 388 -3.16 20.41 -25.85
C VAL A 388 -1.93 19.52 -25.73
N LEU A 389 -1.22 19.61 -24.61
CA LEU A 389 -0.05 18.78 -24.32
C LEU A 389 -0.44 17.31 -24.16
N TRP A 390 -1.57 17.03 -23.50
CA TRP A 390 -2.07 15.66 -23.35
C TRP A 390 -2.35 15.01 -24.70
N LYS A 391 -3.01 15.74 -25.61
CA LYS A 391 -3.24 15.25 -26.96
C LYS A 391 -1.93 14.91 -27.68
N HIS A 392 -0.91 15.77 -27.57
CA HIS A 392 0.41 15.52 -28.14
C HIS A 392 1.08 14.28 -27.54
N ILE A 393 1.02 14.10 -26.21
CA ILE A 393 1.53 12.92 -25.50
C ILE A 393 0.87 11.65 -26.03
N VAL A 394 -0.45 11.67 -26.27
CA VAL A 394 -1.20 10.51 -26.78
C VAL A 394 -0.89 10.27 -28.27
N ASP A 395 -0.85 11.33 -29.10
CA ASP A 395 -0.60 11.22 -30.54
C ASP A 395 0.79 10.62 -30.86
N TYR A 396 1.79 10.88 -30.02
CA TYR A 396 3.18 10.39 -30.18
C TYR A 396 3.52 9.20 -29.23
N ASP A 397 2.53 8.63 -28.52
CA ASP A 397 2.70 7.52 -27.58
C ASP A 397 3.79 7.76 -26.51
N ILE A 398 3.92 9.01 -26.03
CA ILE A 398 4.87 9.39 -25.00
C ILE A 398 4.42 8.84 -23.65
N GLN A 399 5.29 8.10 -22.99
CA GLN A 399 4.99 7.48 -21.71
C GLN A 399 5.22 8.46 -20.54
N LEU A 400 4.20 9.26 -20.20
CA LEU A 400 4.30 10.27 -19.15
C LEU A 400 4.75 9.68 -17.79
N SER A 401 4.33 8.45 -17.50
CA SER A 401 4.72 7.73 -16.28
C SER A 401 6.24 7.48 -16.20
N VAL A 402 6.91 7.26 -17.33
CA VAL A 402 8.37 7.06 -17.38
C VAL A 402 9.09 8.36 -16.98
N VAL A 403 8.54 9.49 -17.39
CA VAL A 403 9.09 10.82 -17.12
C VAL A 403 8.87 11.24 -15.68
N SER A 404 7.66 11.06 -15.18
CA SER A 404 7.20 11.63 -13.90
C SER A 404 7.40 10.70 -12.70
N LEU A 405 7.53 9.39 -12.88
CA LEU A 405 7.73 8.44 -11.78
C LEU A 405 8.91 8.81 -10.86
N PRO A 406 10.09 9.21 -11.37
CA PRO A 406 11.18 9.66 -10.51
C PRO A 406 10.83 10.88 -9.64
N TRP A 407 9.97 11.79 -10.14
CA TRP A 407 9.59 13.00 -9.42
C TRP A 407 8.80 12.66 -8.16
N PHE A 408 7.81 11.78 -8.29
CA PHE A 408 6.95 11.36 -7.18
C PHE A 408 7.70 10.45 -6.21
N LEU A 409 8.42 9.46 -6.74
CA LEU A 409 9.07 8.45 -5.92
C LEU A 409 10.21 8.99 -5.07
N SER A 410 11.01 9.93 -5.62
CA SER A 410 12.10 10.59 -4.91
C SER A 410 11.74 11.97 -4.34
N LEU A 411 10.48 12.41 -4.42
CA LEU A 411 10.02 13.74 -4.03
C LEU A 411 10.89 14.85 -4.67
N PHE A 412 11.17 14.71 -5.96
CA PHE A 412 12.04 15.56 -6.78
C PHE A 412 13.54 15.57 -6.44
N PHE A 413 14.00 14.90 -5.40
CA PHE A 413 15.42 14.95 -5.00
C PHE A 413 16.40 14.46 -6.07
N THR A 414 16.00 13.52 -6.94
CA THR A 414 16.85 13.02 -8.04
C THR A 414 16.66 13.77 -9.36
N SER A 415 15.64 14.64 -9.44
CA SER A 415 15.23 15.23 -10.71
C SER A 415 15.77 16.63 -10.92
N MET A 416 16.04 17.35 -9.83
CA MET A 416 16.54 18.73 -9.88
C MET A 416 17.64 18.95 -8.83
N PRO A 417 18.42 20.04 -8.91
CA PRO A 417 19.41 20.38 -7.89
C PRO A 417 18.79 20.47 -6.50
N LEU A 418 19.51 19.94 -5.50
CA LEU A 418 19.01 19.76 -4.13
C LEU A 418 18.45 21.04 -3.51
N GLU A 419 19.06 22.21 -3.80
CA GLU A 419 18.61 23.49 -3.27
C GLU A 419 17.16 23.82 -3.66
N TYR A 420 16.75 23.49 -4.87
CA TYR A 420 15.37 23.68 -5.35
C TYR A 420 14.42 22.57 -4.85
N ALA A 421 14.89 21.33 -4.82
CA ALA A 421 14.13 20.23 -4.24
C ALA A 421 13.75 20.51 -2.78
N PHE A 422 14.66 21.04 -1.98
CA PHE A 422 14.38 21.41 -0.59
C PHE A 422 13.35 22.53 -0.47
N ARG A 423 13.31 23.46 -1.42
CA ARG A 423 12.28 24.49 -1.45
C ARG A 423 10.90 23.94 -1.75
N ILE A 424 10.83 22.95 -2.64
CA ILE A 424 9.59 22.19 -2.87
C ILE A 424 9.18 21.44 -1.61
N MET A 425 10.12 20.81 -0.92
CA MET A 425 9.85 20.11 0.35
C MET A 425 9.35 21.03 1.46
N ASP A 426 9.82 22.30 1.53
CA ASP A 426 9.26 23.30 2.46
C ASP A 426 7.74 23.41 2.28
N ILE A 427 7.27 23.47 1.03
CA ILE A 427 5.85 23.62 0.70
C ILE A 427 5.10 22.28 0.77
N PHE A 428 5.75 21.19 0.42
CA PHE A 428 5.19 19.85 0.54
C PHE A 428 4.82 19.50 1.98
N PHE A 429 5.70 19.72 2.95
CA PHE A 429 5.36 19.49 4.35
C PHE A 429 4.28 20.44 4.88
N LEU A 430 4.18 21.64 4.33
CA LEU A 430 3.14 22.60 4.68
C LEU A 430 1.77 22.18 4.12
N ASN A 431 1.72 21.92 2.80
CA ASN A 431 0.48 21.80 2.02
C ASN A 431 0.00 20.35 1.81
N GLY A 432 0.85 19.35 2.07
CA GLY A 432 0.52 17.95 1.80
C GLY A 432 0.88 17.49 0.39
N SER A 433 0.40 16.30 0.01
CA SER A 433 0.74 15.63 -1.26
C SER A 433 0.31 16.40 -2.50
N LYS A 434 -0.69 17.28 -2.41
CA LYS A 434 -1.12 18.13 -3.54
C LYS A 434 0.01 18.98 -4.13
N ALA A 435 1.00 19.35 -3.29
CA ALA A 435 2.14 20.15 -3.75
C ALA A 435 2.96 19.44 -4.83
N LEU A 436 3.06 18.11 -4.79
CA LEU A 436 3.75 17.33 -5.82
C LEU A 436 3.05 17.46 -7.18
N PHE A 437 1.72 17.34 -7.20
CA PHE A 437 0.93 17.50 -8.43
C PHE A 437 0.98 18.91 -8.98
N GLN A 438 0.90 19.93 -8.11
CA GLN A 438 0.98 21.33 -8.48
C GLN A 438 2.33 21.65 -9.14
N VAL A 439 3.43 21.19 -8.55
CA VAL A 439 4.77 21.37 -9.12
C VAL A 439 4.94 20.58 -10.42
N ALA A 440 4.50 19.33 -10.47
CA ALA A 440 4.59 18.49 -11.68
C ALA A 440 3.82 19.09 -12.86
N LEU A 441 2.61 19.60 -12.64
CA LEU A 441 1.83 20.30 -13.66
C LEU A 441 2.49 21.60 -14.11
N ALA A 442 3.06 22.36 -13.17
CA ALA A 442 3.77 23.59 -13.49
C ALA A 442 5.02 23.33 -14.33
N VAL A 443 5.79 22.27 -14.02
CA VAL A 443 6.94 21.86 -14.84
C VAL A 443 6.51 21.57 -16.27
N LEU A 444 5.44 20.85 -16.49
CA LEU A 444 4.92 20.57 -17.84
C LEU A 444 4.42 21.85 -18.52
N LYS A 445 3.73 22.73 -17.79
CA LYS A 445 3.16 23.97 -18.36
C LYS A 445 4.23 24.95 -18.80
N VAL A 446 5.24 25.22 -17.94
CA VAL A 446 6.32 26.17 -18.25
C VAL A 446 7.13 25.73 -19.46
N ASN A 447 7.26 24.43 -19.69
CA ASN A 447 8.00 23.87 -20.83
C ASN A 447 7.09 23.41 -21.98
N ALA A 448 5.81 23.83 -22.00
CA ALA A 448 4.84 23.28 -22.94
C ALA A 448 5.23 23.47 -24.40
N ASP A 449 5.77 24.62 -24.79
CA ASP A 449 6.16 24.91 -26.18
C ASP A 449 7.31 24.01 -26.66
N ASP A 450 8.33 23.77 -25.82
CA ASP A 450 9.44 22.90 -26.13
C ASP A 450 9.01 21.40 -26.11
N LEU A 451 8.08 21.05 -25.20
CA LEU A 451 7.53 19.70 -25.10
C LEU A 451 6.65 19.34 -26.29
N LEU A 452 5.91 20.30 -26.87
CA LEU A 452 5.13 20.11 -28.09
C LEU A 452 6.00 19.92 -29.34
N ALA A 453 7.28 20.25 -29.28
CA ALA A 453 8.23 19.98 -30.35
C ALA A 453 8.91 18.59 -30.21
N ALA A 454 8.73 17.91 -29.10
CA ALA A 454 9.35 16.61 -28.82
C ALA A 454 8.45 15.46 -29.33
N GLU A 455 8.91 14.66 -30.26
CA GLU A 455 8.18 13.55 -30.88
C GLU A 455 8.49 12.18 -30.25
N GLU A 456 9.45 12.10 -29.32
CA GLU A 456 9.91 10.88 -28.67
C GLU A 456 10.12 11.07 -27.17
N ASP A 457 9.97 10.01 -26.36
CA ASP A 457 10.25 10.00 -24.91
C ASP A 457 11.64 10.58 -24.58
N GLY A 458 12.66 10.27 -25.38
CA GLY A 458 14.02 10.73 -25.17
C GLY A 458 14.17 12.24 -25.29
N MET A 459 13.53 12.85 -26.28
CA MET A 459 13.52 14.30 -26.47
C MET A 459 12.73 15.00 -25.34
N PHE A 460 11.57 14.45 -25.00
CA PHE A 460 10.73 14.94 -23.92
C PHE A 460 11.50 14.98 -22.58
N ILE A 461 12.19 13.88 -22.24
CA ILE A 461 13.03 13.78 -21.04
C ILE A 461 14.21 14.78 -21.13
N ALA A 462 14.81 14.95 -22.28
CA ALA A 462 15.96 15.87 -22.46
C ALA A 462 15.56 17.32 -22.22
N VAL A 463 14.42 17.77 -22.73
CA VAL A 463 13.86 19.12 -22.46
C VAL A 463 13.71 19.34 -20.95
N LEU A 464 13.07 18.43 -20.24
CA LEU A 464 12.84 18.55 -18.80
C LEU A 464 14.13 18.51 -17.98
N LYS A 465 15.09 17.65 -18.33
CA LYS A 465 16.39 17.63 -17.68
C LYS A 465 17.15 18.93 -17.86
N ASN A 466 17.14 19.48 -19.06
CA ASN A 466 17.77 20.77 -19.34
C ASN A 466 17.13 21.89 -18.53
N TYR A 467 15.79 21.90 -18.47
CA TYR A 467 15.05 22.86 -17.64
C TYR A 467 15.46 22.77 -16.16
N PHE A 468 15.50 21.58 -15.58
CA PHE A 468 15.92 21.41 -14.18
C PHE A 468 17.35 21.87 -13.89
N LEU A 469 18.27 21.73 -14.84
CA LEU A 469 19.64 22.21 -14.69
C LEU A 469 19.74 23.74 -14.76
N THR A 470 18.80 24.40 -15.43
CA THR A 470 18.80 25.86 -15.67
C THR A 470 17.87 26.65 -14.73
N LEU A 471 17.31 26.00 -13.67
CA LEU A 471 16.36 26.62 -12.74
C LEU A 471 16.88 27.89 -12.04
N GLY A 472 18.20 28.04 -11.89
CA GLY A 472 18.85 29.24 -11.32
C GLY A 472 19.06 30.37 -12.28
N GLU A 473 18.83 30.18 -13.58
CA GLU A 473 18.95 31.21 -14.60
C GLU A 473 17.75 32.15 -14.59
N SER A 474 17.94 33.35 -15.17
CA SER A 474 16.85 34.31 -15.34
C SER A 474 15.72 33.70 -16.21
N ALA A 475 14.49 33.88 -15.77
CA ALA A 475 13.31 33.54 -16.58
C ALA A 475 13.12 34.54 -17.75
N HIS A 476 13.61 35.79 -17.59
CA HIS A 476 13.45 36.89 -18.56
C HIS A 476 14.77 37.57 -18.90
N PRO A 477 15.72 36.86 -19.54
CA PRO A 477 17.05 37.40 -19.80
C PRO A 477 17.04 38.63 -20.69
N ASP A 478 16.08 38.75 -21.59
CA ASP A 478 15.97 39.85 -22.58
C ASP A 478 15.19 41.07 -22.08
N SER A 479 14.71 41.06 -20.86
CA SER A 479 13.95 42.16 -20.28
C SER A 479 14.81 43.41 -20.08
N SER A 480 14.27 44.59 -20.40
CA SER A 480 14.92 45.85 -20.14
C SER A 480 14.96 46.24 -18.66
N ASP A 481 14.07 45.72 -17.84
CA ASP A 481 13.98 45.97 -16.40
C ASP A 481 14.86 44.99 -15.62
N GLU A 482 15.74 45.52 -14.79
CA GLU A 482 16.68 44.75 -14.00
C GLU A 482 15.97 43.86 -12.96
N LYS A 483 14.81 44.32 -12.44
CA LYS A 483 14.01 43.53 -11.50
C LYS A 483 13.50 42.24 -12.12
N PHE A 484 13.03 42.30 -13.37
CA PHE A 484 12.57 41.11 -14.10
C PHE A 484 13.72 40.20 -14.47
N ARG A 485 14.90 40.71 -14.79
CA ARG A 485 16.06 39.86 -15.05
C ARG A 485 16.58 39.11 -13.84
N GLN A 486 16.26 39.58 -12.64
CA GLN A 486 16.61 38.86 -11.39
C GLN A 486 15.68 37.73 -11.06
N ILE A 487 14.49 37.64 -11.69
CA ILE A 487 13.55 36.53 -11.49
C ILE A 487 14.12 35.28 -12.11
N THR A 488 14.27 34.23 -11.29
CA THR A 488 14.75 32.92 -11.76
C THR A 488 13.65 32.06 -12.31
N LYS A 489 13.98 31.12 -13.21
CA LYS A 489 13.05 30.11 -13.70
C LYS A 489 12.39 29.30 -12.56
N PHE A 490 13.13 29.10 -11.46
CA PHE A 490 12.57 28.44 -10.28
C PHE A 490 11.48 29.26 -9.58
N GLN A 491 11.65 30.56 -9.49
CA GLN A 491 10.63 31.46 -8.93
C GLN A 491 9.37 31.47 -9.79
N GLU A 492 9.52 31.52 -11.11
CA GLU A 492 8.41 31.39 -12.05
C GLU A 492 7.69 30.02 -11.89
N LEU A 493 8.46 28.93 -11.76
CA LEU A 493 7.90 27.60 -11.48
C LEU A 493 7.04 27.60 -10.21
N LEU A 494 7.52 28.21 -9.11
CA LEU A 494 6.78 28.27 -7.85
C LEU A 494 5.49 29.09 -7.98
N VAL A 495 5.52 30.20 -8.71
CA VAL A 495 4.32 31.02 -8.96
C VAL A 495 3.32 30.22 -9.77
N THR A 496 3.73 29.61 -10.87
CA THR A 496 2.86 28.77 -11.69
C THR A 496 2.27 27.61 -10.87
N ALA A 497 3.09 26.94 -10.07
CA ALA A 497 2.64 25.82 -9.24
C ALA A 497 1.60 26.22 -8.19
N PHE A 498 1.81 27.34 -7.48
CA PHE A 498 1.04 27.63 -6.27
C PHE A 498 0.03 28.78 -6.41
N LYS A 499 0.02 29.49 -7.52
CA LYS A 499 -1.06 30.42 -7.90
C LYS A 499 -1.97 29.85 -8.98
N GLU A 500 -1.42 29.38 -10.11
CA GLU A 500 -2.26 28.86 -11.20
C GLU A 500 -2.86 27.49 -10.91
N PHE A 501 -2.08 26.60 -10.29
CA PHE A 501 -2.56 25.26 -9.90
C PHE A 501 -3.06 25.18 -8.45
N ASP A 502 -3.34 26.30 -7.78
CA ASP A 502 -3.97 26.29 -6.44
C ASP A 502 -5.38 25.64 -6.47
N ILE A 503 -5.99 25.59 -7.64
CA ILE A 503 -7.23 24.86 -7.91
C ILE A 503 -7.12 23.36 -7.55
N ILE A 504 -5.92 22.76 -7.62
CA ILE A 504 -5.67 21.39 -7.18
C ILE A 504 -5.62 21.37 -5.65
N THR A 505 -6.75 21.10 -5.04
CA THR A 505 -6.89 21.00 -3.58
C THR A 505 -6.67 19.58 -3.10
N GLU A 506 -6.35 19.40 -1.82
CA GLU A 506 -6.23 18.06 -1.21
C GLU A 506 -7.51 17.23 -1.39
N ARG A 507 -8.68 17.85 -1.33
CA ARG A 507 -9.96 17.21 -1.56
C ARG A 507 -10.08 16.64 -2.98
N ILE A 508 -9.63 17.37 -3.99
CA ILE A 508 -9.63 16.92 -5.40
C ILE A 508 -8.67 15.74 -5.56
N VAL A 509 -7.48 15.82 -4.98
CA VAL A 509 -6.50 14.71 -5.03
C VAL A 509 -7.08 13.44 -4.40
N ILE A 510 -7.70 13.53 -3.23
CA ILE A 510 -8.36 12.40 -2.57
C ILE A 510 -9.52 11.85 -3.43
N GLN A 511 -10.30 12.71 -4.05
CA GLN A 511 -11.40 12.30 -4.92
C GLN A 511 -10.91 11.52 -6.14
N GLU A 512 -9.85 12.00 -6.82
CA GLU A 512 -9.28 11.30 -7.98
C GLU A 512 -8.55 10.01 -7.57
N ARG A 513 -7.84 9.99 -6.44
CA ARG A 513 -7.29 8.75 -5.88
C ARG A 513 -8.39 7.70 -5.68
N ASN A 514 -9.52 8.07 -5.08
CA ASN A 514 -10.64 7.16 -4.87
C ASN A 514 -11.27 6.69 -6.20
N ARG A 515 -11.26 7.54 -7.23
CA ARG A 515 -11.78 7.20 -8.55
C ARG A 515 -10.97 6.10 -9.21
N TYR A 516 -9.63 6.20 -9.19
CA TYR A 516 -8.74 5.27 -9.88
C TYR A 516 -8.25 4.11 -9.01
N GLN A 517 -8.52 4.14 -7.71
CA GLN A 517 -8.08 3.12 -6.76
C GLN A 517 -8.42 1.70 -7.19
N LYS A 518 -9.67 1.46 -7.61
CA LYS A 518 -10.13 0.12 -8.01
C LYS A 518 -9.41 -0.37 -9.27
N GLU A 519 -9.23 0.52 -10.24
CA GLU A 519 -8.53 0.21 -11.49
C GLU A 519 -7.08 -0.22 -11.23
N ILE A 520 -6.35 0.56 -10.42
CA ILE A 520 -4.95 0.26 -10.09
C ILE A 520 -4.82 -1.04 -9.31
N LEU A 521 -5.71 -1.28 -8.34
CA LEU A 521 -5.72 -2.54 -7.59
C LEU A 521 -5.98 -3.75 -8.50
N GLN A 522 -6.93 -3.65 -9.44
CA GLN A 522 -7.21 -4.70 -10.43
C GLN A 522 -6.01 -4.93 -11.37
N ASN A 523 -5.33 -3.85 -11.78
CA ASN A 523 -4.14 -3.96 -12.63
C ASN A 523 -2.99 -4.65 -11.91
N ILE A 524 -2.76 -4.32 -10.64
CA ILE A 524 -1.74 -4.98 -9.81
C ILE A 524 -2.12 -6.45 -9.61
N GLU A 525 -3.36 -6.75 -9.24
CA GLU A 525 -3.88 -8.10 -9.08
C GLU A 525 -3.69 -8.94 -10.37
N THR A 526 -4.10 -8.38 -11.51
CA THR A 526 -3.95 -9.04 -12.81
C THR A 526 -2.49 -9.29 -13.16
N PHE A 527 -1.61 -8.31 -12.88
CA PHE A 527 -0.17 -8.46 -13.12
C PHE A 527 0.45 -9.56 -12.24
N VAL A 528 0.11 -9.57 -10.95
CA VAL A 528 0.59 -10.60 -10.01
C VAL A 528 0.10 -11.97 -10.42
N LYS A 529 -1.19 -12.10 -10.74
CA LYS A 529 -1.79 -13.34 -11.22
C LYS A 529 -1.07 -13.86 -12.47
N ARG A 530 -0.87 -13.01 -13.49
CA ARG A 530 -0.13 -13.39 -14.71
C ARG A 530 1.31 -13.81 -14.42
N THR A 531 1.95 -13.15 -13.45
CA THR A 531 3.32 -13.45 -13.08
C THR A 531 3.41 -14.79 -12.36
N GLN A 532 2.51 -15.07 -11.42
CA GLN A 532 2.47 -16.34 -10.70
C GLN A 532 2.09 -17.50 -11.63
N VAL A 533 1.07 -17.34 -12.47
CA VAL A 533 0.68 -18.35 -13.46
C VAL A 533 1.85 -18.70 -14.40
N ARG A 534 2.63 -17.71 -14.88
CA ARG A 534 3.82 -17.94 -15.71
C ARG A 534 4.98 -18.62 -14.99
N GLN A 535 5.01 -18.57 -13.67
CA GLN A 535 6.07 -19.17 -12.85
C GLN A 535 5.70 -20.55 -12.33
N MET A 536 4.47 -21.01 -12.55
CA MET A 536 4.05 -22.37 -12.20
C MET A 536 4.85 -23.41 -12.93
N PRO A 537 5.04 -24.61 -12.36
CA PRO A 537 5.61 -25.75 -13.05
C PRO A 537 4.84 -26.01 -14.36
N LYS A 538 5.51 -26.56 -15.35
CA LYS A 538 4.82 -26.96 -16.57
C LYS A 538 3.81 -28.05 -16.27
N THR A 539 2.57 -27.80 -16.62
CA THR A 539 1.46 -28.75 -16.55
C THR A 539 1.29 -29.43 -17.90
N PHE A 540 0.80 -30.66 -17.90
CA PHE A 540 0.58 -31.44 -19.11
C PHE A 540 -0.89 -31.47 -19.53
N ASN A 541 -1.79 -31.46 -18.55
CA ASN A 541 -3.23 -31.68 -18.72
C ASN A 541 -4.08 -30.42 -18.50
N LEU A 542 -3.47 -29.33 -17.99
CA LEU A 542 -4.17 -28.08 -17.68
C LEU A 542 -3.84 -26.98 -18.70
N LYS A 543 -4.88 -26.27 -19.16
CA LYS A 543 -4.78 -25.11 -20.02
C LYS A 543 -4.50 -23.83 -19.21
N ASP A 544 -3.95 -22.78 -19.85
CA ASP A 544 -3.65 -21.49 -19.21
C ASP A 544 -4.90 -20.84 -18.59
N GLU A 545 -6.08 -21.01 -19.20
CA GLU A 545 -7.36 -20.51 -18.65
C GLU A 545 -7.75 -21.26 -17.38
N GLU A 546 -7.59 -22.57 -17.35
CA GLU A 546 -7.86 -23.41 -16.17
C GLU A 546 -6.89 -23.08 -15.03
N LEU A 547 -5.60 -22.86 -15.33
CA LEU A 547 -4.62 -22.39 -14.34
C LEU A 547 -5.02 -21.04 -13.72
N SER A 548 -5.52 -20.13 -14.55
CA SER A 548 -6.04 -18.85 -14.11
C SER A 548 -7.24 -18.99 -13.17
N ASN A 549 -8.14 -19.93 -13.46
CA ASN A 549 -9.33 -20.20 -12.63
C ASN A 549 -8.96 -20.90 -11.32
N ILE A 550 -8.03 -21.87 -11.35
CA ILE A 550 -7.48 -22.50 -10.14
C ILE A 550 -6.87 -21.47 -9.21
N TYR A 551 -6.10 -20.51 -9.76
CA TYR A 551 -5.54 -19.40 -9.00
C TYR A 551 -6.63 -18.62 -8.25
N ASP A 552 -7.69 -18.22 -8.95
CA ASP A 552 -8.78 -17.44 -8.34
C ASP A 552 -9.50 -18.22 -7.26
N ILE A 553 -9.82 -19.50 -7.51
CA ILE A 553 -10.52 -20.36 -6.55
C ILE A 553 -9.65 -20.63 -5.32
N TYR A 554 -8.35 -20.81 -5.50
CA TYR A 554 -7.39 -21.05 -4.42
C TYR A 554 -7.33 -19.87 -3.46
N TYR A 555 -7.05 -18.65 -3.96
CA TYR A 555 -6.96 -17.48 -3.12
C TYR A 555 -8.31 -17.10 -2.48
N GLN A 556 -9.41 -17.23 -3.22
CA GLN A 556 -10.74 -17.01 -2.67
C GLN A 556 -11.07 -17.97 -1.51
N SER A 557 -10.64 -19.22 -1.58
CA SER A 557 -10.90 -20.20 -0.54
C SER A 557 -10.12 -19.89 0.74
N ILE A 558 -8.85 -19.55 0.61
CA ILE A 558 -8.00 -19.14 1.74
C ILE A 558 -8.55 -17.88 2.41
N GLU A 559 -8.99 -16.89 1.64
CA GLU A 559 -9.47 -15.63 2.16
C GLU A 559 -10.80 -15.77 2.92
N THR A 560 -11.72 -16.54 2.40
CA THR A 560 -13.00 -16.84 3.08
C THR A 560 -12.74 -17.44 4.47
N HIS A 561 -11.71 -18.27 4.59
CA HIS A 561 -11.32 -18.89 5.85
C HIS A 561 -10.59 -17.93 6.80
N LYS A 562 -9.71 -17.04 6.29
CA LYS A 562 -9.02 -16.01 7.08
C LYS A 562 -9.98 -15.05 7.78
N ILE A 563 -11.05 -14.64 7.11
CA ILE A 563 -12.10 -13.79 7.71
C ILE A 563 -12.74 -14.51 8.90
N SER A 564 -12.83 -15.84 8.87
CA SER A 564 -13.41 -16.64 9.93
C SER A 564 -12.44 -16.88 11.12
N MET A 565 -11.14 -17.02 10.88
CA MET A 565 -10.18 -17.50 11.90
C MET A 565 -9.05 -16.53 12.27
N GLY A 566 -8.83 -15.43 11.54
CA GLY A 566 -7.83 -14.38 11.88
C GLY A 566 -6.36 -14.77 11.69
N THR A 567 -6.06 -15.84 10.96
CA THR A 567 -4.70 -16.33 10.71
C THR A 567 -4.12 -15.85 9.37
N GLY A 568 -2.82 -15.53 9.33
CA GLY A 568 -2.15 -14.85 8.21
C GLY A 568 -1.43 -15.75 7.18
N SER A 569 -1.67 -17.10 7.16
CA SER A 569 -0.98 -18.01 6.23
C SER A 569 -1.45 -17.83 4.77
N SER A 570 -0.53 -17.90 3.81
CA SER A 570 -0.81 -17.91 2.36
C SER A 570 -0.98 -19.34 1.81
N THR A 571 -0.94 -20.35 2.65
CA THR A 571 -1.04 -21.78 2.37
C THR A 571 -2.42 -22.32 2.75
N MET A 572 -2.82 -23.43 2.15
CA MET A 572 -4.14 -24.02 2.30
C MET A 572 -4.10 -25.15 3.34
N SER A 573 -4.87 -25.00 4.41
CA SER A 573 -5.08 -26.07 5.39
C SER A 573 -6.06 -27.14 4.88
N PHE A 574 -6.10 -28.29 5.54
CA PHE A 574 -6.97 -29.41 5.15
C PHE A 574 -8.47 -29.04 5.09
N ASP A 575 -8.96 -28.23 6.04
CA ASP A 575 -10.36 -27.81 6.05
C ASP A 575 -10.71 -26.90 4.88
N VAL A 576 -9.77 -26.01 4.49
CA VAL A 576 -9.92 -25.15 3.31
C VAL A 576 -9.84 -25.96 2.03
N PHE A 577 -8.99 -26.99 1.99
CA PHE A 577 -8.85 -27.91 0.86
C PHE A 577 -10.16 -28.64 0.53
N ILE A 578 -10.88 -29.12 1.54
CA ILE A 578 -12.20 -29.73 1.34
C ILE A 578 -13.18 -28.75 0.70
N GLN A 579 -13.21 -27.50 1.17
CA GLN A 579 -14.06 -26.46 0.61
C GLN A 579 -13.64 -26.07 -0.80
N PHE A 580 -12.35 -26.03 -1.05
CA PHE A 580 -11.76 -25.72 -2.34
C PHE A 580 -12.16 -26.74 -3.40
N LEU A 581 -11.96 -28.04 -3.14
CA LEU A 581 -12.38 -29.11 -4.06
C LEU A 581 -13.89 -29.15 -4.26
N GLY A 582 -14.67 -28.88 -3.22
CA GLY A 582 -16.14 -28.82 -3.30
C GLY A 582 -16.68 -27.75 -4.25
N LYS A 583 -15.86 -26.77 -4.69
CA LYS A 583 -16.30 -25.76 -5.65
C LYS A 583 -16.36 -26.26 -7.09
N PHE A 584 -15.50 -27.19 -7.47
CA PHE A 584 -15.40 -27.64 -8.86
C PHE A 584 -15.37 -29.16 -9.06
N CYS A 585 -15.26 -29.97 -8.01
CA CYS A 585 -15.31 -31.43 -8.10
C CYS A 585 -16.69 -31.93 -7.71
N ASP A 586 -17.41 -32.62 -8.62
CA ASP A 586 -18.79 -33.13 -8.38
C ASP A 586 -18.86 -34.11 -7.22
N TRP A 587 -17.88 -34.99 -7.07
CA TRP A 587 -17.78 -35.97 -6.00
C TRP A 587 -17.43 -35.36 -4.61
N CYS A 588 -16.94 -34.12 -4.56
CA CYS A 588 -16.64 -33.43 -3.31
C CYS A 588 -17.73 -32.43 -2.89
N LYS A 589 -18.67 -32.07 -3.77
CA LYS A 589 -19.79 -31.17 -3.47
C LYS A 589 -20.60 -31.68 -2.27
N PRO A 590 -21.11 -30.78 -1.42
CA PRO A 590 -22.01 -31.16 -0.33
C PRO A 590 -23.20 -31.97 -0.82
N SER A 591 -23.53 -33.09 -0.15
CA SER A 591 -24.63 -33.98 -0.50
C SER A 591 -25.44 -34.41 0.72
N GLU A 592 -26.65 -34.91 0.51
CA GLU A 592 -27.49 -35.52 1.57
C GLU A 592 -26.78 -36.70 2.24
N SER A 593 -25.93 -37.40 1.48
CA SER A 593 -25.11 -38.51 1.98
C SER A 593 -24.09 -38.08 3.05
N ASP A 594 -23.73 -36.79 3.12
CA ASP A 594 -22.85 -36.23 4.19
C ASP A 594 -23.47 -36.33 5.60
N SER A 595 -24.78 -36.60 5.69
CA SER A 595 -25.45 -36.89 6.96
C SER A 595 -25.13 -38.29 7.50
N ASN A 596 -24.69 -39.23 6.63
CA ASN A 596 -24.31 -40.59 7.02
C ASN A 596 -22.87 -40.58 7.61
N PRO A 597 -22.65 -41.03 8.86
CA PRO A 597 -21.33 -41.01 9.50
C PRO A 597 -20.30 -41.88 8.77
N ASN A 598 -20.70 -43.00 8.17
CA ASN A 598 -19.80 -43.87 7.42
C ASN A 598 -19.31 -43.21 6.13
N PHE A 599 -20.22 -42.57 5.39
CA PHE A 599 -19.87 -41.82 4.17
C PHE A 599 -18.94 -40.64 4.48
N ARG A 600 -19.25 -39.90 5.54
CA ARG A 600 -18.35 -38.80 5.99
C ARG A 600 -16.95 -39.29 6.34
N LYS A 601 -16.84 -40.45 6.99
CA LYS A 601 -15.54 -41.05 7.29
C LYS A 601 -14.79 -41.43 6.02
N GLN A 602 -15.43 -42.08 5.06
CA GLN A 602 -14.84 -42.43 3.75
C GLN A 602 -14.38 -41.19 2.98
N LYS A 603 -15.23 -40.14 2.92
CA LYS A 603 -14.89 -38.84 2.32
C LYS A 603 -13.66 -38.23 2.95
N THR A 604 -13.62 -38.15 4.28
CA THR A 604 -12.48 -37.55 5.02
C THR A 604 -11.20 -38.35 4.81
N GLN A 605 -11.26 -39.69 4.81
CA GLN A 605 -10.10 -40.54 4.59
C GLN A 605 -9.53 -40.38 3.18
N PHE A 606 -10.38 -40.41 2.15
CA PHE A 606 -9.93 -40.21 0.77
C PHE A 606 -9.33 -38.83 0.57
N LEU A 607 -10.00 -37.74 1.03
CA LEU A 607 -9.53 -36.40 0.91
C LEU A 607 -8.22 -36.16 1.69
N LYS A 608 -8.04 -36.85 2.82
CA LYS A 608 -6.80 -36.77 3.58
C LYS A 608 -5.63 -37.41 2.83
N LYS A 609 -5.84 -38.62 2.23
CA LYS A 609 -4.82 -39.27 1.39
C LYS A 609 -4.43 -38.37 0.19
N LEU A 610 -5.43 -37.75 -0.44
CA LEU A 610 -5.20 -36.82 -1.54
C LEU A 610 -4.39 -35.59 -1.09
N PHE A 611 -4.74 -35.03 0.06
CA PHE A 611 -4.05 -33.88 0.66
C PHE A 611 -2.59 -34.22 1.00
N ASP A 612 -2.37 -35.37 1.67
CA ASP A 612 -1.02 -35.80 2.07
C ASP A 612 -0.15 -36.15 0.85
N ASN A 613 -0.76 -36.69 -0.24
CA ASN A 613 -0.03 -36.92 -1.50
C ASN A 613 0.39 -35.61 -2.20
N TRP A 614 -0.41 -34.54 -2.03
CA TRP A 614 -0.10 -33.23 -2.61
C TRP A 614 0.88 -32.42 -1.75
N ASP A 615 0.94 -32.64 -0.44
CA ASP A 615 1.88 -31.97 0.47
C ASP A 615 3.30 -32.50 0.30
N THR A 616 3.96 -32.06 -0.78
CA THR A 616 5.33 -32.46 -1.09
C THR A 616 6.35 -31.97 -0.04
N SER A 617 5.99 -30.95 0.75
CA SER A 617 6.84 -30.33 1.75
C SER A 617 6.68 -30.95 3.16
N ASN A 618 5.67 -31.78 3.38
CA ASN A 618 5.28 -32.36 4.68
C ASN A 618 5.06 -31.30 5.78
N LEU A 619 4.55 -30.14 5.40
CA LEU A 619 4.28 -29.03 6.34
C LEU A 619 2.83 -29.07 6.89
N GLY A 620 1.97 -29.95 6.37
CA GLY A 620 0.55 -30.02 6.73
C GLY A 620 -0.28 -28.88 6.12
N GLU A 621 0.28 -28.17 5.13
CA GLU A 621 -0.37 -27.09 4.39
C GLU A 621 0.05 -27.13 2.92
N LEU A 622 -0.88 -26.86 2.00
CA LEU A 622 -0.62 -26.87 0.56
C LEU A 622 -0.33 -25.48 0.01
N ALA A 623 0.76 -25.33 -0.71
CA ALA A 623 1.02 -24.17 -1.55
C ALA A 623 0.27 -24.27 -2.89
N LEU A 624 0.12 -23.14 -3.59
CA LEU A 624 -0.54 -23.09 -4.90
C LEU A 624 0.09 -24.07 -5.91
N ASN A 625 1.41 -24.21 -5.90
CA ASN A 625 2.12 -25.13 -6.80
C ASN A 625 1.73 -26.60 -6.54
N ASP A 626 1.60 -27.00 -5.27
CA ASP A 626 1.20 -28.36 -4.88
C ASP A 626 -0.21 -28.67 -5.35
N VAL A 627 -1.12 -27.71 -5.21
CA VAL A 627 -2.51 -27.82 -5.67
C VAL A 627 -2.59 -27.93 -7.20
N VAL A 628 -1.87 -27.09 -7.94
CA VAL A 628 -1.86 -27.12 -9.41
C VAL A 628 -1.32 -28.46 -9.92
N MET A 629 -0.20 -28.93 -9.37
CA MET A 629 0.39 -30.23 -9.77
C MET A 629 -0.52 -31.41 -9.38
N GLY A 630 -1.23 -31.30 -8.27
CA GLY A 630 -2.18 -32.30 -7.84
C GLY A 630 -3.39 -32.38 -8.78
N ILE A 631 -3.96 -31.23 -9.19
CA ILE A 631 -5.07 -31.19 -10.14
C ILE A 631 -4.64 -31.66 -11.54
N ASP A 632 -3.43 -31.32 -11.97
CA ASP A 632 -2.87 -31.78 -13.25
C ASP A 632 -2.83 -33.30 -13.33
N LYS A 633 -2.43 -33.98 -12.25
CA LYS A 633 -2.45 -35.45 -12.14
C LYS A 633 -3.89 -36.02 -12.16
N LEU A 634 -4.84 -35.30 -11.56
CA LEU A 634 -6.26 -35.74 -11.56
C LEU A 634 -6.94 -35.62 -12.94
N LYS A 635 -6.42 -34.75 -13.82
CA LYS A 635 -6.98 -34.49 -15.16
C LYS A 635 -6.15 -35.15 -16.27
N SER A 636 -5.46 -36.24 -15.99
CA SER A 636 -4.72 -37.00 -17.04
C SER A 636 -5.68 -37.50 -18.11
N ASP A 637 -5.23 -37.45 -19.38
CA ASP A 637 -5.96 -37.99 -20.53
C ASP A 637 -5.74 -39.52 -20.73
N ASP A 638 -4.76 -40.09 -20.01
CA ASP A 638 -4.40 -41.50 -20.06
C ASP A 638 -5.04 -42.26 -18.89
N ILE A 639 -5.95 -43.16 -19.20
CA ILE A 639 -6.63 -44.05 -18.24
C ILE A 639 -5.62 -44.84 -17.39
N LEU A 640 -4.48 -45.23 -17.96
CA LEU A 640 -3.48 -45.97 -17.22
C LEU A 640 -2.77 -45.10 -16.20
N GLU A 641 -2.55 -43.83 -16.53
CA GLU A 641 -1.98 -42.83 -15.59
C GLU A 641 -2.99 -42.51 -14.47
N GLU A 642 -4.28 -42.34 -14.78
CA GLU A 642 -5.31 -42.13 -13.77
C GLU A 642 -5.39 -43.31 -12.79
N ILE A 643 -5.41 -44.57 -13.31
CA ILE A 643 -5.39 -45.76 -12.47
C ILE A 643 -4.14 -45.88 -11.63
N ASN A 644 -2.97 -45.54 -12.20
CA ASN A 644 -1.70 -45.54 -11.47
C ASN A 644 -1.69 -44.49 -10.36
N TYR A 645 -2.20 -43.30 -10.67
CA TYR A 645 -2.29 -42.24 -9.68
C TYR A 645 -3.23 -42.64 -8.54
N PHE A 646 -4.40 -43.20 -8.85
CA PHE A 646 -5.32 -43.69 -7.84
C PHE A 646 -4.71 -44.83 -6.99
N TYR A 647 -3.93 -45.74 -7.59
CA TYR A 647 -3.19 -46.79 -6.88
C TYR A 647 -2.19 -46.20 -5.90
N SER A 648 -1.39 -45.21 -6.34
CA SER A 648 -0.37 -44.54 -5.54
C SER A 648 -0.91 -43.79 -4.32
N LEU A 649 -2.18 -43.46 -4.28
CA LEU A 649 -2.79 -42.84 -3.10
C LEU A 649 -2.96 -43.80 -1.93
N TYR A 650 -2.92 -45.13 -2.20
CA TYR A 650 -3.10 -46.16 -1.21
C TYR A 650 -1.83 -46.97 -0.91
N ASP A 651 -0.84 -46.92 -1.76
CA ASP A 651 0.50 -47.45 -1.56
C ASP A 651 1.32 -46.40 -0.76
N GLU A 652 1.13 -46.38 0.60
CA GLU A 652 1.70 -45.36 1.49
C GLU A 652 3.22 -45.52 1.67
N ASP A 653 3.73 -46.75 1.64
CA ASP A 653 5.14 -47.06 1.83
C ASP A 653 5.92 -47.13 0.51
N ASN A 654 5.23 -47.00 -0.62
CA ASN A 654 5.78 -47.04 -1.99
C ASN A 654 6.55 -48.31 -2.32
N ASP A 655 6.07 -49.45 -1.75
CA ASP A 655 6.66 -50.77 -2.04
C ASP A 655 6.13 -51.40 -3.33
N GLY A 656 5.12 -50.76 -3.95
CA GLY A 656 4.45 -51.20 -5.17
C GLY A 656 3.47 -52.32 -4.97
N GLU A 657 3.07 -52.63 -3.75
CA GLU A 657 2.18 -53.72 -3.35
C GLU A 657 1.06 -53.17 -2.46
N LEU A 658 -0.20 -53.57 -2.70
CA LEU A 658 -1.34 -53.25 -1.82
C LEU A 658 -1.71 -54.47 -0.96
N TYR A 659 -1.70 -54.25 0.33
CA TYR A 659 -2.10 -55.27 1.31
C TYR A 659 -3.63 -55.27 1.54
N ARG A 660 -4.12 -56.27 2.25
CA ARG A 660 -5.57 -56.49 2.47
C ARG A 660 -6.30 -55.22 2.99
N GLU A 661 -5.73 -54.53 3.95
CA GLU A 661 -6.34 -53.33 4.53
C GLU A 661 -6.40 -52.19 3.54
N GLU A 662 -5.36 -52.01 2.74
CA GLU A 662 -5.28 -50.99 1.69
C GLU A 662 -6.27 -51.27 0.55
N VAL A 663 -6.44 -52.58 0.15
CA VAL A 663 -7.45 -52.97 -0.81
C VAL A 663 -8.87 -52.68 -0.32
N LEU A 664 -9.16 -52.85 0.96
CA LEU A 664 -10.45 -52.44 1.55
C LEU A 664 -10.61 -50.93 1.53
N GLN A 665 -9.57 -50.15 1.86
CA GLN A 665 -9.60 -48.68 1.76
C GLN A 665 -9.79 -48.21 0.30
N VAL A 666 -9.16 -48.87 -0.68
CA VAL A 666 -9.38 -48.63 -2.11
C VAL A 666 -10.87 -48.82 -2.45
N SER A 667 -11.49 -49.92 -2.00
CA SER A 667 -12.91 -50.14 -2.22
C SER A 667 -13.79 -49.08 -1.60
N GLU A 668 -13.47 -48.62 -0.39
CA GLU A 668 -14.14 -47.48 0.27
C GLU A 668 -14.00 -46.19 -0.51
N GLY A 669 -12.80 -45.92 -1.04
CA GLY A 669 -12.52 -44.75 -1.90
C GLY A 669 -13.28 -44.77 -3.21
N LEU A 670 -13.35 -45.93 -3.88
CA LEU A 670 -14.18 -46.13 -5.08
C LEU A 670 -15.68 -45.91 -4.81
N LEU A 671 -16.19 -46.42 -3.67
CA LEU A 671 -17.58 -46.18 -3.26
C LEU A 671 -17.87 -44.70 -2.97
N PHE A 672 -16.90 -43.99 -2.38
CA PHE A 672 -17.02 -42.57 -2.15
C PHE A 672 -17.01 -41.77 -3.48
N LEU A 673 -16.03 -42.00 -4.34
CA LEU A 673 -15.89 -41.28 -5.60
C LEU A 673 -17.10 -41.49 -6.54
N THR A 674 -17.70 -42.71 -6.56
CA THR A 674 -18.81 -43.04 -7.44
C THR A 674 -20.20 -42.73 -6.83
N GLU A 675 -20.24 -42.19 -5.60
CA GLU A 675 -21.49 -41.92 -4.88
C GLU A 675 -22.45 -41.00 -5.66
N PRO A 676 -22.00 -39.88 -6.32
CA PRO A 676 -22.91 -39.02 -7.05
C PRO A 676 -23.67 -39.72 -8.19
N TRP A 677 -23.04 -40.67 -8.84
CA TRP A 677 -23.64 -41.51 -9.89
C TRP A 677 -24.42 -42.65 -9.26
N LYS A 678 -23.92 -43.32 -8.26
CA LYS A 678 -24.60 -44.37 -7.52
C LYS A 678 -25.95 -43.91 -6.94
N THR A 679 -26.04 -42.69 -6.46
CA THR A 679 -27.28 -42.10 -5.93
C THR A 679 -28.20 -41.51 -7.01
N GLY A 680 -27.78 -41.54 -8.26
CA GLY A 680 -28.53 -40.97 -9.39
C GLY A 680 -28.56 -39.43 -9.42
N ARG A 681 -27.64 -38.77 -8.67
CA ARG A 681 -27.51 -37.32 -8.72
C ARG A 681 -26.93 -36.84 -10.06
N PHE A 682 -26.06 -37.64 -10.66
CA PHE A 682 -25.56 -37.44 -12.01
C PHE A 682 -25.78 -38.69 -12.84
N VAL A 683 -25.98 -38.54 -14.15
CA VAL A 683 -26.16 -39.62 -15.11
C VAL A 683 -24.80 -39.95 -15.73
N ASP A 684 -24.42 -41.23 -15.68
CA ASP A 684 -23.19 -41.71 -16.30
C ASP A 684 -23.36 -41.94 -17.82
N LEU A 685 -22.25 -42.14 -18.51
CA LEU A 685 -22.21 -42.31 -19.95
C LEU A 685 -23.03 -43.49 -20.46
N LEU A 686 -23.04 -44.61 -19.72
CA LEU A 686 -23.81 -45.77 -20.07
C LEU A 686 -25.32 -45.52 -19.95
N THR A 687 -25.74 -44.91 -18.87
CA THR A 687 -27.15 -44.54 -18.65
C THR A 687 -27.59 -43.53 -19.70
N ARG A 688 -26.75 -42.53 -20.03
CA ARG A 688 -27.05 -41.57 -21.10
C ARG A 688 -27.25 -42.26 -22.44
N LYS A 689 -26.37 -43.17 -22.83
CA LYS A 689 -26.52 -43.96 -24.07
C LYS A 689 -27.75 -44.82 -24.07
N SER A 690 -28.10 -45.38 -22.90
CA SER A 690 -29.35 -46.19 -22.76
C SER A 690 -30.58 -45.33 -22.96
N ILE A 691 -30.63 -44.14 -22.35
CA ILE A 691 -31.70 -43.18 -22.51
C ILE A 691 -31.79 -42.70 -23.98
N GLU A 692 -30.66 -42.36 -24.59
CA GLU A 692 -30.62 -41.96 -25.99
C GLU A 692 -31.12 -43.05 -26.93
N ASN A 693 -30.76 -44.31 -26.70
CA ASN A 693 -31.23 -45.46 -27.46
C ASN A 693 -32.73 -45.72 -27.27
N ASP A 694 -33.25 -45.67 -26.02
CA ASP A 694 -34.68 -45.86 -25.74
C ASP A 694 -35.49 -44.72 -26.38
N ILE A 695 -35.03 -43.47 -26.37
CA ILE A 695 -35.64 -42.34 -27.08
C ILE A 695 -35.64 -42.58 -28.58
N ALA A 696 -34.51 -43.02 -29.15
CA ALA A 696 -34.42 -43.30 -30.58
C ALA A 696 -35.37 -44.44 -31.00
N GLU A 697 -35.46 -45.50 -30.18
CA GLU A 697 -36.42 -46.58 -30.43
C GLU A 697 -37.87 -46.11 -30.31
N GLN A 698 -38.22 -45.23 -29.37
CA GLN A 698 -39.58 -44.68 -29.28
C GLN A 698 -39.86 -43.81 -30.49
N ILE A 699 -38.95 -42.95 -30.95
CA ILE A 699 -39.12 -42.17 -32.17
C ILE A 699 -39.35 -43.08 -33.38
N ILE A 700 -38.60 -44.18 -33.51
CA ILE A 700 -38.76 -45.18 -34.61
C ILE A 700 -40.10 -45.86 -34.51
N ARG A 701 -40.55 -46.22 -33.33
CA ARG A 701 -41.88 -46.87 -33.14
C ARG A 701 -43.03 -45.91 -33.47
N ASP A 702 -42.93 -44.65 -33.06
CA ASP A 702 -43.95 -43.65 -33.34
C ASP A 702 -43.99 -43.28 -34.83
N HIS A 703 -42.86 -43.34 -35.53
CA HIS A 703 -42.82 -43.19 -36.98
C HIS A 703 -43.36 -44.40 -37.73
N ALA A 704 -43.17 -45.61 -37.19
CA ALA A 704 -43.69 -46.86 -37.80
C ALA A 704 -45.22 -47.01 -37.64
N THR A 705 -45.86 -46.35 -36.67
CA THR A 705 -47.29 -46.36 -36.44
C THR A 705 -48.03 -45.26 -37.19
N ASN A 706 -47.32 -44.22 -37.69
CA ASN A 706 -47.93 -43.15 -38.48
C ASN A 706 -47.53 -43.25 -39.96
N ASP A 707 -48.06 -44.28 -40.65
CA ASP A 707 -48.14 -44.40 -42.13
C ASP A 707 -49.24 -43.44 -42.68
N MET A 708 -48.93 -42.14 -42.86
CA MET A 708 -49.55 -41.21 -43.82
C MET A 708 -48.86 -39.83 -43.76
N ALA A 709 -48.09 -39.56 -44.79
CA ALA A 709 -47.73 -38.27 -45.39
C ALA A 709 -48.05 -36.98 -44.60
N THR A 710 -47.01 -36.30 -44.18
CA THR A 710 -46.74 -34.84 -44.47
C THR A 710 -45.34 -34.44 -44.01
N GLU A 711 -44.68 -33.76 -44.94
CA GLU A 711 -43.36 -33.11 -44.68
C GLU A 711 -43.49 -31.96 -43.68
N GLU A 712 -43.09 -32.24 -42.46
CA GLU A 712 -42.57 -31.33 -41.47
C GLU A 712 -42.22 -32.12 -40.21
N VAL A 713 -40.91 -32.37 -39.97
CA VAL A 713 -40.42 -33.03 -38.77
C VAL A 713 -40.55 -32.05 -37.62
N GLN A 714 -41.67 -32.03 -36.93
CA GLN A 714 -41.78 -31.46 -35.59
C GLN A 714 -41.26 -32.51 -34.58
N LEU A 715 -40.24 -32.17 -33.82
CA LEU A 715 -39.75 -32.94 -32.68
C LEU A 715 -40.93 -33.24 -31.74
N PRO A 716 -41.19 -34.52 -31.35
CA PRO A 716 -42.29 -34.83 -30.45
C PRO A 716 -42.03 -34.22 -29.08
N THR A 717 -42.86 -33.26 -28.70
CA THR A 717 -42.95 -32.77 -27.33
C THR A 717 -43.70 -33.77 -26.49
N GLY A 718 -42.96 -34.64 -25.73
CA GLY A 718 -43.60 -35.51 -24.77
C GLY A 718 -43.12 -36.96 -24.72
N VAL A 719 -41.81 -37.20 -24.91
CA VAL A 719 -41.23 -38.51 -24.57
C VAL A 719 -41.12 -38.60 -23.05
N GLU A 720 -41.99 -39.40 -22.39
CA GLU A 720 -41.87 -39.68 -20.96
C GLU A 720 -40.70 -40.65 -20.75
N VAL A 721 -39.63 -40.16 -20.18
CA VAL A 721 -38.47 -40.98 -19.76
C VAL A 721 -38.73 -41.43 -18.32
N ASP A 722 -38.77 -42.74 -18.08
CA ASP A 722 -38.84 -43.27 -16.71
C ASP A 722 -37.52 -43.11 -15.98
N GLU A 723 -37.37 -41.93 -15.36
CA GLU A 723 -36.13 -41.56 -14.63
C GLU A 723 -35.82 -42.56 -13.49
N ASP A 724 -36.80 -43.10 -12.81
CA ASP A 724 -36.58 -43.97 -11.67
C ASP A 724 -36.03 -45.34 -12.10
N LYS A 725 -36.40 -45.83 -13.29
CA LYS A 725 -35.84 -47.04 -13.88
C LYS A 725 -34.34 -46.90 -14.10
N TYR A 726 -33.92 -45.80 -14.74
CA TYR A 726 -32.51 -45.59 -15.06
C TYR A 726 -31.65 -45.31 -13.83
N LYS A 727 -32.20 -44.60 -12.83
CA LYS A 727 -31.51 -44.39 -11.54
C LYS A 727 -31.30 -45.75 -10.82
N THR A 728 -32.28 -46.62 -10.83
CA THR A 728 -32.17 -47.92 -10.22
C THR A 728 -31.15 -48.78 -10.93
N GLU A 729 -31.20 -48.87 -12.27
CA GLU A 729 -30.23 -49.60 -13.07
C GLU A 729 -28.79 -49.10 -12.88
N GLN A 730 -28.61 -47.78 -12.80
CA GLN A 730 -27.31 -47.16 -12.53
C GLN A 730 -26.81 -47.52 -11.13
N THR A 731 -27.66 -47.44 -10.10
CA THR A 731 -27.33 -47.80 -8.72
C THR A 731 -26.88 -49.27 -8.62
N GLU A 732 -27.63 -50.16 -9.22
CA GLU A 732 -27.33 -51.62 -9.24
C GLU A 732 -25.98 -51.88 -9.94
N ARG A 733 -25.67 -51.17 -11.01
CA ARG A 733 -24.44 -51.29 -11.77
C ARG A 733 -23.21 -50.92 -10.94
N TYR A 734 -23.24 -49.78 -10.22
CA TYR A 734 -22.14 -49.36 -9.35
C TYR A 734 -21.97 -50.26 -8.12
N LEU A 735 -23.04 -50.75 -7.52
CA LEU A 735 -22.97 -51.72 -6.41
C LEU A 735 -22.39 -53.07 -6.86
N LYS A 736 -22.78 -53.53 -8.07
CA LYS A 736 -22.24 -54.75 -8.67
C LYS A 736 -20.76 -54.60 -9.03
N ALA A 737 -20.36 -53.40 -9.50
CA ALA A 737 -18.96 -53.09 -9.82
C ALA A 737 -18.09 -53.14 -8.55
N ALA A 738 -18.55 -52.54 -7.44
CA ALA A 738 -17.84 -52.57 -6.16
C ALA A 738 -17.69 -54.01 -5.60
N SER A 739 -18.75 -54.77 -5.63
CA SER A 739 -18.74 -56.16 -5.23
C SER A 739 -17.80 -57.02 -6.10
N SER A 740 -17.85 -56.81 -7.42
CA SER A 740 -17.00 -57.53 -8.38
C SER A 740 -15.54 -57.15 -8.22
N PHE A 741 -15.22 -55.86 -7.89
CA PHE A 741 -13.87 -55.40 -7.58
C PHE A 741 -13.28 -56.20 -6.41
N LEU A 742 -13.99 -56.26 -5.27
CA LEU A 742 -13.53 -57.02 -4.11
C LEU A 742 -13.37 -58.51 -4.41
N GLN A 743 -14.33 -59.14 -5.09
CA GLN A 743 -14.26 -60.55 -5.45
C GLN A 743 -13.03 -60.86 -6.34
N ARG A 744 -12.74 -60.00 -7.34
CA ARG A 744 -11.59 -60.15 -8.21
C ARG A 744 -10.28 -59.86 -7.48
N SER A 745 -10.25 -58.85 -6.62
CA SER A 745 -9.07 -58.52 -5.80
C SER A 745 -8.68 -59.72 -4.91
N PHE A 746 -9.65 -60.34 -4.25
CA PHE A 746 -9.38 -61.55 -3.47
C PHE A 746 -9.05 -62.79 -4.30
N LYS A 747 -9.58 -62.90 -5.52
CA LYS A 747 -9.32 -64.05 -6.41
C LYS A 747 -7.92 -63.97 -7.03
N TYR A 748 -7.44 -62.82 -7.41
CA TYR A 748 -6.19 -62.65 -8.17
C TYR A 748 -5.03 -62.17 -7.32
N ALA A 749 -5.25 -61.89 -6.01
CA ALA A 749 -4.17 -61.54 -5.11
C ALA A 749 -3.12 -62.66 -4.98
N ARG A 750 -1.85 -62.28 -4.85
CA ARG A 750 -0.77 -63.20 -4.55
C ARG A 750 -0.81 -63.57 -3.05
N SER A 751 -0.64 -64.85 -2.73
CA SER A 751 -0.42 -65.26 -1.34
C SER A 751 1.06 -65.22 -1.05
N LEU A 752 1.47 -64.49 0.00
CA LEU A 752 2.86 -64.41 0.51
C LEU A 752 3.30 -65.68 1.26
N GLU A 753 2.64 -66.84 0.99
CA GLU A 753 3.11 -68.07 1.62
C GLU A 753 4.42 -68.52 0.97
N VAL A 754 5.45 -68.67 1.85
CA VAL A 754 6.67 -69.46 1.60
C VAL A 754 6.28 -70.76 0.90
N THR A 755 6.83 -70.96 -0.25
CA THR A 755 6.76 -72.27 -0.95
C THR A 755 7.34 -73.33 -0.03
N GLU A 756 6.52 -73.96 0.80
CA GLU A 756 6.84 -75.32 1.16
C GLU A 756 6.69 -76.12 -0.14
N GLU A 757 7.81 -76.55 -0.66
CA GLU A 757 7.89 -77.50 -1.80
C GLU A 757 6.95 -78.64 -1.51
N ILE A 758 5.72 -78.63 -2.07
CA ILE A 758 4.89 -79.75 -2.12
C ILE A 758 5.56 -80.71 -3.11
N ASN A 759 6.32 -81.64 -2.62
CA ASN A 759 6.81 -82.78 -3.37
C ASN A 759 5.69 -83.46 -4.13
N LEU A 760 5.58 -83.10 -5.41
CA LEU A 760 4.67 -83.71 -6.39
C LEU A 760 5.15 -85.04 -6.89
N ILE A 761 5.68 -85.88 -5.99
CA ILE A 761 6.10 -87.24 -6.31
C ILE A 761 5.33 -88.19 -5.37
N ASP A 762 4.03 -88.30 -5.63
CA ASP A 762 3.28 -89.53 -5.36
C ASP A 762 2.21 -89.67 -6.47
N LEU A 763 2.64 -90.30 -7.56
CA LEU A 763 1.82 -90.66 -8.67
C LEU A 763 1.10 -91.96 -8.27
N SER A 764 -0.11 -91.95 -7.78
CA SER A 764 -1.07 -93.04 -7.80
C SER A 764 -2.18 -92.66 -8.83
N ASP A 765 -2.26 -93.54 -9.83
CA ASP A 765 -3.19 -93.43 -10.96
C ASP A 765 -4.62 -93.71 -10.48
N ASP A 766 -5.38 -92.73 -10.01
CA ASP A 766 -6.84 -92.79 -9.87
C ASP A 766 -7.44 -91.45 -10.36
N GLU A 767 -8.14 -91.46 -11.51
CA GLU A 767 -8.78 -90.31 -12.15
C GLU A 767 -9.90 -89.67 -11.28
N ASP A 768 -10.45 -90.38 -10.35
CA ASP A 768 -11.44 -89.81 -9.43
C ASP A 768 -10.87 -88.99 -8.27
N ASP A 769 -9.60 -89.14 -7.95
CA ASP A 769 -8.91 -88.33 -6.94
C ASP A 769 -8.51 -87.00 -7.40
N PHE A 770 -8.28 -86.85 -8.77
CA PHE A 770 -7.89 -85.58 -9.34
C PHE A 770 -9.01 -84.55 -9.31
N LYS A 771 -10.26 -84.93 -9.65
CA LYS A 771 -11.41 -84.02 -9.59
C LYS A 771 -11.78 -83.64 -8.14
N THR A 772 -11.50 -84.56 -7.18
CA THR A 772 -11.74 -84.33 -5.75
C THR A 772 -10.67 -83.41 -5.17
N LYS A 773 -9.44 -83.59 -5.64
CA LYS A 773 -8.30 -82.71 -5.26
C LYS A 773 -8.42 -81.30 -5.86
N GLU A 774 -8.88 -81.16 -7.13
CA GLU A 774 -9.16 -79.88 -7.81
C GLU A 774 -10.32 -79.15 -7.15
N LYS A 775 -11.40 -79.86 -6.77
CA LYS A 775 -12.50 -79.31 -5.98
C LYS A 775 -12.08 -78.90 -4.57
N LYS A 776 -11.21 -79.67 -3.90
CA LYS A 776 -10.64 -79.35 -2.59
C LYS A 776 -9.67 -78.18 -2.71
N LEU A 777 -8.88 -78.13 -3.76
CA LEU A 777 -7.96 -77.02 -4.03
C LEU A 777 -8.73 -75.71 -4.36
N ALA A 778 -9.84 -75.82 -5.12
CA ALA A 778 -10.72 -74.67 -5.41
C ALA A 778 -11.48 -74.21 -4.16
N THR A 779 -11.88 -75.16 -3.25
CA THR A 779 -12.51 -74.78 -1.98
C THR A 779 -11.52 -74.22 -0.97
N LEU A 780 -10.30 -74.73 -0.96
CA LEU A 780 -9.17 -74.12 -0.16
C LEU A 780 -8.80 -72.76 -0.65
N LYS A 781 -8.69 -72.55 -1.97
CA LYS A 781 -8.46 -71.26 -2.55
C LYS A 781 -9.59 -70.28 -2.26
N ALA A 782 -10.85 -70.69 -2.30
CA ALA A 782 -11.98 -69.85 -1.95
C ALA A 782 -12.03 -69.53 -0.45
N ASN A 783 -11.62 -70.45 0.42
CA ASN A 783 -11.57 -70.26 1.87
C ASN A 783 -10.36 -69.41 2.32
N VAL A 784 -9.24 -69.47 1.57
CA VAL A 784 -8.05 -68.67 1.79
C VAL A 784 -8.31 -67.17 1.61
N ALA A 785 -9.16 -66.79 0.67
CA ALA A 785 -9.58 -65.44 0.46
C ALA A 785 -10.40 -64.84 1.62
N LEU A 786 -11.02 -65.67 2.46
CA LEU A 786 -11.83 -65.26 3.60
C LEU A 786 -11.05 -65.29 4.94
N ASP A 787 -9.84 -65.86 4.96
CA ASP A 787 -9.02 -65.91 6.15
C ASP A 787 -8.32 -64.60 6.46
N PRO A 788 -8.69 -63.85 7.52
CA PRO A 788 -8.10 -62.55 7.84
C PRO A 788 -6.64 -62.62 8.27
N THR A 789 -6.11 -63.80 8.55
CA THR A 789 -4.76 -64.03 9.08
C THR A 789 -3.70 -64.21 7.99
N ARG A 790 -4.10 -64.37 6.73
CA ARG A 790 -3.18 -64.62 5.61
C ARG A 790 -2.84 -63.32 4.90
N PRO A 791 -1.57 -62.96 4.77
CA PRO A 791 -1.12 -61.82 4.01
C PRO A 791 -1.44 -62.04 2.52
N MET A 792 -2.21 -61.14 1.92
CA MET A 792 -2.46 -61.11 0.48
C MET A 792 -1.97 -59.76 -0.08
N VAL A 793 -1.46 -59.80 -1.31
CA VAL A 793 -0.83 -58.68 -1.96
C VAL A 793 -1.34 -58.53 -3.39
N ILE A 794 -1.60 -57.28 -3.82
CA ILE A 794 -2.00 -56.94 -5.18
C ILE A 794 -0.94 -55.92 -5.71
N ASP A 795 -0.24 -56.36 -6.78
CA ASP A 795 0.64 -55.43 -7.50
C ASP A 795 -0.17 -54.53 -8.48
N LEU A 796 0.48 -53.45 -8.94
CA LEU A 796 -0.11 -52.47 -9.87
C LEU A 796 -0.63 -53.14 -11.16
N ALA A 797 0.05 -54.16 -11.69
CA ALA A 797 -0.39 -54.88 -12.89
C ALA A 797 -1.69 -55.62 -12.67
N THR A 798 -1.79 -56.33 -11.55
CA THR A 798 -3.03 -57.02 -11.15
C THR A 798 -4.15 -56.02 -10.86
N PHE A 799 -3.87 -54.91 -10.21
CA PHE A 799 -4.85 -53.84 -9.96
C PHE A 799 -5.42 -53.28 -11.25
N ARG A 800 -4.57 -52.90 -12.22
CA ARG A 800 -5.01 -52.46 -13.55
C ARG A 800 -5.89 -53.46 -14.24
N MET A 801 -5.51 -54.75 -14.21
CA MET A 801 -6.31 -55.80 -14.79
C MET A 801 -7.70 -55.91 -14.14
N ILE A 802 -7.79 -55.78 -12.81
CA ILE A 802 -9.04 -55.83 -12.06
C ILE A 802 -9.97 -54.68 -12.40
N ILE A 803 -9.45 -53.47 -12.49
CA ILE A 803 -10.20 -52.25 -12.82
C ILE A 803 -10.68 -52.30 -14.28
N LEU A 804 -9.80 -52.59 -15.25
CA LEU A 804 -10.10 -52.62 -16.68
C LEU A 804 -11.01 -53.85 -17.05
N ALA A 805 -11.05 -54.91 -16.25
CA ALA A 805 -11.98 -56.02 -16.45
C ALA A 805 -13.45 -55.67 -16.10
N GLY A 806 -13.70 -54.46 -15.54
CA GLY A 806 -15.04 -54.02 -15.19
C GLY A 806 -15.46 -52.79 -15.98
N GLU A 807 -16.34 -52.91 -16.98
CA GLU A 807 -16.82 -51.83 -17.85
C GLU A 807 -17.20 -50.55 -17.08
N THR A 808 -17.80 -50.67 -15.92
CA THR A 808 -18.24 -49.53 -15.09
C THR A 808 -17.03 -48.73 -14.58
N TYR A 809 -15.98 -49.39 -14.09
CA TYR A 809 -14.78 -48.70 -13.60
C TYR A 809 -13.85 -48.30 -14.72
N GLU A 810 -13.79 -49.04 -15.82
CA GLU A 810 -13.07 -48.63 -17.03
C GLU A 810 -13.60 -47.29 -17.55
N LEU A 811 -14.92 -47.17 -17.70
CA LEU A 811 -15.54 -45.91 -18.13
C LEU A 811 -15.45 -44.77 -17.05
N PHE A 812 -15.46 -45.18 -15.78
CA PHE A 812 -15.31 -44.21 -14.71
C PHE A 812 -13.93 -43.51 -14.79
N PHE A 813 -12.83 -44.28 -14.85
CA PHE A 813 -11.47 -43.71 -14.93
C PHE A 813 -11.15 -43.14 -16.32
N GLY A 814 -11.73 -43.66 -17.41
CA GLY A 814 -11.44 -43.14 -18.75
C GLY A 814 -12.09 -41.80 -19.05
N GLU A 815 -13.29 -41.52 -18.53
CA GLU A 815 -14.00 -40.29 -18.89
C GLU A 815 -14.74 -39.63 -17.72
N THR A 816 -15.41 -40.45 -16.85
CA THR A 816 -16.35 -39.92 -15.87
C THR A 816 -15.65 -39.15 -14.76
N TRP A 817 -14.50 -39.65 -14.27
CA TRP A 817 -13.70 -38.98 -13.26
C TRP A 817 -13.22 -37.62 -13.75
N ARG A 818 -12.57 -37.56 -14.88
CA ARG A 818 -12.03 -36.30 -15.48
C ARG A 818 -13.15 -35.30 -15.74
N ASN A 819 -14.25 -35.73 -16.32
CA ASN A 819 -15.40 -34.88 -16.64
C ASN A 819 -16.16 -34.40 -15.39
N SER A 820 -15.90 -34.96 -14.22
CA SER A 820 -16.44 -34.50 -12.92
C SER A 820 -15.70 -33.30 -12.32
N ILE A 821 -14.62 -32.84 -12.96
CA ILE A 821 -13.77 -31.73 -12.51
C ILE A 821 -14.02 -30.54 -13.42
N HIS A 822 -14.85 -29.59 -12.97
CA HIS A 822 -15.33 -28.42 -13.76
C HIS A 822 -14.57 -27.14 -13.40
N ILE A 823 -13.38 -26.96 -13.96
CA ILE A 823 -12.53 -25.77 -13.69
C ILE A 823 -12.96 -24.57 -14.54
N ASP A 824 -13.69 -24.80 -15.64
CA ASP A 824 -14.05 -23.77 -16.63
C ASP A 824 -15.22 -22.86 -16.20
N GLN A 825 -15.86 -23.10 -15.07
CA GLN A 825 -16.95 -22.26 -14.59
C GLN A 825 -16.39 -20.95 -14.00
N SER A 826 -16.58 -19.84 -14.72
CA SER A 826 -16.35 -18.49 -14.19
C SER A 826 -17.27 -18.26 -12.98
N ILE A 827 -16.72 -18.35 -11.79
CA ILE A 827 -17.43 -18.00 -10.55
C ILE A 827 -17.68 -16.49 -10.57
N ASP A 828 -18.95 -16.10 -10.36
CA ASP A 828 -19.38 -14.69 -10.31
C ASP A 828 -18.67 -13.96 -9.16
N LEU A 829 -17.53 -13.34 -9.47
CA LEU A 829 -16.60 -12.70 -8.53
C LEU A 829 -17.08 -11.33 -8.02
N ASN A 830 -18.25 -10.85 -8.43
CA ASN A 830 -18.67 -9.46 -8.22
C ASN A 830 -19.16 -9.12 -6.80
N SER A 831 -19.50 -10.09 -5.94
CA SER A 831 -20.06 -9.80 -4.62
C SER A 831 -19.07 -9.76 -3.45
N THR A 832 -17.84 -10.30 -3.63
CA THR A 832 -16.85 -10.44 -2.54
C THR A 832 -15.55 -9.65 -2.79
N ARG A 833 -15.42 -9.00 -3.95
CA ARG A 833 -14.18 -8.39 -4.45
C ARG A 833 -13.55 -7.31 -3.58
N SER A 834 -14.32 -6.51 -2.84
CA SER A 834 -13.74 -5.41 -2.06
C SER A 834 -13.02 -5.86 -0.77
N LYS A 835 -13.36 -7.04 -0.26
CA LYS A 835 -12.70 -7.65 0.91
C LYS A 835 -11.55 -8.58 0.47
N ALA A 836 -11.69 -9.23 -0.69
CA ALA A 836 -10.73 -10.11 -1.31
C ALA A 836 -9.41 -9.42 -1.67
N VAL A 837 -9.47 -8.22 -2.19
CA VAL A 837 -8.31 -7.43 -2.59
C VAL A 837 -7.36 -7.11 -1.42
N ARG A 838 -7.90 -6.91 -0.22
CA ARG A 838 -7.09 -6.59 0.97
C ARG A 838 -6.32 -7.82 1.47
N GLY A 839 -6.93 -8.98 1.49
CA GLY A 839 -6.26 -10.24 1.86
C GLY A 839 -5.29 -10.74 0.78
N MET A 840 -5.58 -10.51 -0.51
CA MET A 840 -4.65 -10.77 -1.61
C MET A 840 -3.41 -9.89 -1.54
N LEU A 841 -3.54 -8.61 -1.20
CA LEU A 841 -2.40 -7.73 -0.98
C LEU A 841 -1.51 -8.24 0.16
N ASP A 842 -2.08 -8.78 1.22
CA ASP A 842 -1.33 -9.41 2.31
C ASP A 842 -0.66 -10.73 1.87
N GLY A 843 -1.30 -11.52 1.00
CA GLY A 843 -0.70 -12.71 0.38
C GLY A 843 0.39 -12.39 -0.65
N ILE A 844 0.17 -11.34 -1.46
CA ILE A 844 1.14 -10.77 -2.40
C ILE A 844 2.34 -10.17 -1.64
N LEU A 845 2.13 -9.67 -0.43
CA LEU A 845 3.20 -9.17 0.44
C LEU A 845 4.18 -10.27 0.87
N ALA A 846 3.73 -11.52 0.96
CA ALA A 846 4.62 -12.66 1.18
C ALA A 846 5.44 -13.02 -0.08
N ASP A 847 4.86 -12.89 -1.30
CA ASP A 847 5.51 -13.17 -2.60
C ASP A 847 5.93 -11.90 -3.37
N GLY A 848 5.61 -10.72 -2.88
CA GLY A 848 5.80 -9.40 -3.51
C GLY A 848 7.24 -9.01 -3.84
N ARG A 849 8.22 -9.82 -3.41
CA ARG A 849 9.65 -9.71 -3.75
C ARG A 849 9.89 -9.68 -5.26
N ARG A 850 9.10 -10.42 -6.05
CA ARG A 850 9.29 -10.57 -7.50
C ARG A 850 8.61 -9.47 -8.30
N VAL A 851 7.42 -9.03 -7.88
CA VAL A 851 6.70 -7.90 -8.51
C VAL A 851 7.45 -6.58 -8.27
N ALA A 852 7.90 -6.34 -7.04
CA ALA A 852 8.74 -5.20 -6.72
C ALA A 852 10.07 -5.22 -7.49
N GLN A 853 10.67 -6.41 -7.73
CA GLN A 853 11.85 -6.53 -8.57
C GLN A 853 11.59 -6.20 -10.05
N GLN A 854 10.42 -6.53 -10.61
CA GLN A 854 10.10 -6.18 -12.01
C GLN A 854 9.76 -4.69 -12.15
N VAL A 855 9.02 -4.12 -11.20
CA VAL A 855 8.79 -2.66 -11.14
C VAL A 855 10.12 -1.94 -10.86
N ARG A 856 10.96 -2.46 -9.96
CA ARG A 856 12.34 -1.98 -9.73
C ARG A 856 13.20 -2.06 -11.00
N ARG A 857 13.16 -3.15 -11.75
CA ARG A 857 13.90 -3.27 -13.03
C ARG A 857 13.43 -2.22 -14.05
N ARG A 858 12.15 -1.84 -14.06
CA ARG A 858 11.65 -0.73 -14.87
C ARG A 858 12.16 0.61 -14.36
N VAL A 859 12.11 0.87 -13.05
CA VAL A 859 12.67 2.09 -12.45
C VAL A 859 14.18 2.15 -12.66
N ASP A 860 14.90 1.05 -12.43
CA ASP A 860 16.35 0.97 -12.66
C ASP A 860 16.71 1.09 -14.15
N SER A 861 15.89 0.58 -15.07
CA SER A 861 16.11 0.76 -16.50
C SER A 861 15.90 2.20 -16.95
N VAL A 862 15.02 2.95 -16.28
CA VAL A 862 14.82 4.37 -16.52
C VAL A 862 15.97 5.18 -15.92
N THR A 863 16.39 4.87 -14.69
CA THR A 863 17.52 5.56 -14.03
C THR A 863 18.85 5.20 -14.64
N THR A 864 19.10 3.94 -15.05
CA THR A 864 20.34 3.51 -15.70
C THR A 864 20.40 3.92 -17.17
N ARG A 865 19.29 3.95 -17.93
CA ARG A 865 19.30 4.54 -19.27
C ARG A 865 19.63 6.02 -19.27
N SER A 866 19.25 6.75 -18.21
CA SER A 866 19.62 8.15 -18.08
C SER A 866 21.09 8.37 -17.68
N GLY A 867 21.78 7.35 -17.17
CA GLY A 867 23.19 7.40 -16.78
C GLY A 867 24.17 6.80 -17.83
N ASN A 868 23.70 5.98 -18.77
CA ASN A 868 24.54 5.23 -19.70
C ASN A 868 24.41 5.62 -21.18
N ALA A 869 23.83 6.76 -21.50
CA ALA A 869 23.86 7.31 -22.88
C ALA A 869 25.16 8.08 -23.17
N SER A 870 26.30 7.59 -22.71
CA SER A 870 27.60 7.95 -23.24
C SER A 870 28.63 6.95 -22.75
N ILE A 871 29.18 6.20 -23.65
CA ILE A 871 30.44 5.54 -23.72
C ILE A 871 30.22 4.13 -24.30
N ASP A 872 30.11 4.11 -25.65
CA ASP A 872 30.70 3.07 -26.47
C ASP A 872 31.39 3.79 -27.65
N SER A 873 32.62 4.14 -27.43
CA SER A 873 33.59 4.26 -28.52
C SER A 873 34.96 3.90 -27.95
N SER A 874 35.41 2.72 -28.34
CA SER A 874 36.80 2.33 -28.32
C SER A 874 37.68 3.47 -28.85
N CYS A 875 38.66 3.93 -28.08
CA CYS A 875 40.00 4.24 -28.55
C CYS A 875 40.93 4.62 -27.41
N ALA A 876 41.99 3.87 -27.34
CA ALA A 876 43.35 4.17 -26.96
C ALA A 876 43.67 5.33 -25.97
N ALA A 877 44.39 4.96 -24.95
CA ALA A 877 45.09 5.83 -24.03
C ALA A 877 45.92 6.93 -24.76
N THR A 878 45.68 8.16 -24.40
CA THR A 878 46.69 9.19 -24.39
C THR A 878 46.45 10.10 -23.19
N ASN A 879 47.44 10.08 -22.30
CA ASN A 879 47.60 11.02 -21.21
C ASN A 879 47.67 12.44 -21.74
N HIS A 880 46.67 13.27 -21.46
CA HIS A 880 46.83 14.70 -21.45
C HIS A 880 46.37 15.28 -20.12
N THR A 881 47.34 15.55 -19.28
CA THR A 881 47.27 16.48 -18.13
C THR A 881 46.82 17.85 -18.65
N VAL A 882 45.66 18.27 -18.27
CA VAL A 882 45.18 19.67 -18.42
C VAL A 882 45.79 20.47 -17.26
N PRO A 883 46.49 21.56 -17.55
CA PRO A 883 47.12 22.38 -16.51
C PRO A 883 46.04 23.17 -15.74
N ILE A 884 46.11 23.03 -14.42
CA ILE A 884 45.35 23.86 -13.48
C ILE A 884 45.88 25.28 -13.57
N MET A 885 45.07 26.21 -14.05
CA MET A 885 45.38 27.64 -13.92
C MET A 885 45.25 28.05 -12.43
N PRO A 886 46.16 28.81 -11.89
CA PRO A 886 46.09 29.29 -10.52
C PRO A 886 45.01 30.38 -10.45
N THR A 887 43.94 30.12 -9.69
CA THR A 887 42.99 31.13 -9.28
C THR A 887 43.69 32.09 -8.31
N SER A 888 43.73 33.35 -8.70
CA SER A 888 44.18 34.44 -7.85
C SER A 888 43.46 34.40 -6.52
N SER A 889 44.21 34.34 -5.45
CA SER A 889 43.76 34.43 -4.07
C SER A 889 43.19 35.85 -3.78
N VAL A 890 41.89 35.96 -3.92
CA VAL A 890 41.11 36.93 -3.17
C VAL A 890 40.73 36.25 -1.87
N SER A 891 41.38 36.69 -0.79
CA SER A 891 41.05 36.24 0.56
C SER A 891 39.68 36.81 0.96
N THR A 892 38.63 36.18 0.57
CA THR A 892 37.33 36.29 1.22
C THR A 892 37.38 35.39 2.46
N LYS A 893 37.28 36.00 3.64
CA LYS A 893 37.04 35.26 4.89
C LYS A 893 35.87 34.34 4.62
N GLU A 894 36.10 33.04 4.63
CA GLU A 894 34.99 32.05 4.64
C GLU A 894 34.26 32.20 5.98
N GLU A 895 33.12 32.88 5.95
CA GLU A 895 32.19 32.95 7.07
C GLU A 895 31.63 31.55 7.29
N ARG A 896 31.84 30.98 8.48
CA ARG A 896 31.32 29.67 8.87
C ARG A 896 29.85 29.80 9.28
N PHE A 897 29.06 28.77 9.06
CA PHE A 897 27.68 28.71 9.53
C PHE A 897 27.53 28.73 11.07
N ASP A 898 28.59 28.45 11.80
CA ASP A 898 28.68 28.65 13.25
C ASP A 898 28.46 30.12 13.67
N ASP A 899 28.71 31.08 12.77
CA ASP A 899 28.44 32.50 12.99
C ASP A 899 26.95 32.87 13.07
N LEU A 900 26.03 31.97 12.63
CA LEU A 900 24.58 32.12 12.82
C LEU A 900 24.17 31.87 14.27
N ASP A 901 24.83 30.93 14.93
CA ASP A 901 24.55 30.59 16.32
C ASP A 901 25.08 31.64 17.32
N ASP A 902 26.08 32.41 16.89
CA ASP A 902 26.67 33.52 17.68
C ASP A 902 26.04 34.89 17.43
N PHE A 903 25.08 34.98 16.53
CA PHE A 903 24.40 36.24 16.16
C PHE A 903 23.41 36.67 17.27
N SER A 904 23.62 37.92 17.79
CA SER A 904 22.70 38.62 18.70
C SER A 904 21.82 39.58 17.91
N PHE A 905 20.52 39.57 18.16
CA PHE A 905 19.54 40.47 17.51
C PHE A 905 19.47 41.86 18.13
N ASP A 906 20.24 42.15 19.17
CA ASP A 906 20.15 43.41 19.96
C ASP A 906 20.78 44.65 19.30
N HIS A 907 21.57 44.51 18.24
CA HIS A 907 22.35 45.62 17.64
C HIS A 907 21.77 46.25 16.35
N TYR A 908 20.52 45.98 15.98
CA TYR A 908 19.92 46.45 14.72
C TYR A 908 18.68 47.35 14.89
N GLU A 909 18.66 48.25 15.88
CA GLU A 909 17.51 49.13 16.10
C GLU A 909 17.38 50.32 15.09
N GLU A 910 18.36 50.59 14.24
CA GLU A 910 18.34 51.79 13.37
C GLU A 910 17.91 51.60 11.90
N GLN A 911 17.57 50.36 11.48
CA GLN A 911 17.11 50.12 10.08
C GLN A 911 15.65 49.67 9.93
N ASP A 912 14.83 49.81 10.96
CA ASP A 912 13.43 49.38 10.97
C ASP A 912 12.50 50.21 10.07
N ASP A 913 12.90 51.36 9.55
CA ASP A 913 12.04 52.22 8.73
C ASP A 913 11.85 51.74 7.28
N LEU A 914 12.68 50.85 6.78
CA LEU A 914 12.59 50.35 5.40
C LEU A 914 11.71 49.09 5.25
N LEU A 915 11.51 48.36 6.32
CA LEU A 915 10.67 47.14 6.31
C LEU A 915 9.24 47.40 6.77
N SER A 916 9.02 48.42 7.60
CA SER A 916 7.67 48.77 8.10
C SER A 916 6.76 49.40 7.04
N SER A 917 7.31 50.12 6.04
CA SER A 917 6.50 50.71 4.98
C SER A 917 6.01 49.71 3.92
N SER A 918 6.68 48.61 3.68
CA SER A 918 6.25 47.57 2.72
C SER A 918 5.23 46.57 3.29
N TRP A 919 5.05 46.57 4.61
CA TRP A 919 4.12 45.63 5.29
C TRP A 919 2.70 46.16 5.48
N ILE A 920 2.50 47.47 5.37
CA ILE A 920 1.20 48.14 5.64
C ILE A 920 0.27 48.12 4.42
N GLU A 921 0.79 47.92 3.21
CA GLU A 921 -0.01 47.96 1.97
C GLU A 921 -0.56 46.59 1.49
N MET A 922 -0.30 45.50 2.20
CA MET A 922 -0.79 44.17 1.80
C MET A 922 -1.99 43.68 2.64
N ASN A 923 -2.84 44.55 3.15
CA ASN A 923 -4.19 44.14 3.55
C ASN A 923 -5.09 44.17 2.29
N MET A 924 -5.05 43.11 1.50
CA MET A 924 -6.12 42.82 0.55
C MET A 924 -7.34 42.35 1.34
N ASP A 925 -8.35 43.18 1.34
CA ASP A 925 -9.67 42.86 1.88
C ASP A 925 -10.21 41.56 1.27
N THR A 926 -10.80 40.70 2.10
CA THR A 926 -11.38 39.43 1.69
C THR A 926 -12.50 39.55 0.65
N GLU A 927 -13.07 40.73 0.48
CA GLU A 927 -14.05 41.02 -0.58
C GLU A 927 -13.42 41.08 -1.97
N ASP A 928 -12.18 41.56 -2.11
CA ASP A 928 -11.47 41.60 -3.39
C ASP A 928 -11.08 40.20 -3.90
N VAL A 929 -10.82 39.25 -2.99
CA VAL A 929 -10.51 37.85 -3.38
C VAL A 929 -11.73 37.15 -3.96
N ILE A 930 -12.93 37.39 -3.40
CA ILE A 930 -14.18 36.80 -3.89
C ILE A 930 -14.61 37.42 -5.22
N GLU A 931 -14.33 38.69 -5.42
CA GLU A 931 -14.61 39.39 -6.68
C GLU A 931 -13.61 39.05 -7.78
N HIS A 932 -12.37 38.71 -7.39
CA HIS A 932 -11.30 38.23 -8.29
C HIS A 932 -11.59 36.81 -8.78
N GLU A 933 -12.07 35.90 -7.93
CA GLU A 933 -12.51 34.53 -8.33
C GLU A 933 -13.70 34.59 -9.32
N ARG A 934 -14.60 35.57 -9.19
CA ARG A 934 -15.71 35.77 -10.15
C ARG A 934 -15.26 36.33 -11.50
N LYS A 935 -14.15 37.04 -11.57
CA LYS A 935 -13.57 37.57 -12.82
C LYS A 935 -12.74 36.53 -13.56
N GLN A 936 -12.01 35.66 -12.86
CA GLN A 936 -11.18 34.62 -13.48
C GLN A 936 -11.96 33.57 -14.29
N LEU A 937 -13.24 33.37 -14.03
CA LEU A 937 -14.11 32.51 -14.83
C LEU A 937 -14.50 33.07 -16.23
N ARG A 938 -14.04 34.29 -16.61
CA ARG A 938 -14.39 34.95 -17.86
C ARG A 938 -13.22 35.54 -18.65
N GLU A 939 -11.96 35.33 -18.23
CA GLU A 939 -10.83 35.96 -18.92
C GLU A 939 -10.06 34.96 -19.84
N PRO A 940 -9.50 35.48 -20.98
CA PRO A 940 -8.64 34.70 -21.85
C PRO A 940 -7.30 34.32 -21.15
N PRO A 941 -6.52 33.38 -21.69
CA PRO A 941 -5.27 32.93 -21.06
C PRO A 941 -4.35 34.12 -20.77
N ARG A 942 -3.81 34.18 -19.54
CA ARG A 942 -2.98 35.26 -19.03
C ARG A 942 -1.71 35.42 -19.86
N THR A 943 -1.32 36.66 -20.10
CA THR A 943 -0.09 37.01 -20.84
C THR A 943 1.14 36.88 -19.94
N SER A 944 2.33 36.82 -20.55
CA SER A 944 3.61 36.84 -19.81
C SER A 944 3.78 38.02 -18.87
N GLU A 945 3.14 39.15 -19.17
CA GLU A 945 3.13 40.36 -18.35
C GLU A 945 2.35 40.21 -17.04
N ASP A 946 1.27 39.47 -17.06
CA ASP A 946 0.44 39.19 -15.85
C ASP A 946 1.21 38.29 -14.85
N VAL A 947 1.92 37.29 -15.37
CA VAL A 947 2.78 36.38 -14.55
C VAL A 947 3.94 37.19 -13.93
N GLN A 948 4.51 38.16 -14.64
CA GLN A 948 5.57 39.04 -14.17
C GLN A 948 5.12 39.92 -13.00
N LYS A 949 3.92 40.42 -13.02
CA LYS A 949 3.34 41.22 -11.95
C LYS A 949 3.15 40.39 -10.66
N ASP A 950 2.67 39.18 -10.80
CA ASP A 950 2.45 38.24 -9.73
C ASP A 950 3.78 37.77 -9.08
N LEU A 951 4.88 37.70 -9.87
CA LEU A 951 6.20 37.33 -9.38
C LEU A 951 6.80 38.41 -8.46
N ILE A 952 6.60 39.68 -8.80
CA ILE A 952 7.06 40.81 -7.96
C ILE A 952 6.29 40.83 -6.64
N GLU A 953 4.99 40.58 -6.66
CA GLU A 953 4.18 40.51 -5.44
C GLU A 953 4.50 39.28 -4.57
N PHE A 954 5.03 38.20 -5.16
CA PHE A 954 5.41 37.00 -4.41
C PHE A 954 6.73 37.17 -3.65
N GLU A 955 7.65 38.02 -4.10
CA GLU A 955 8.95 38.30 -3.47
C GLU A 955 8.93 39.55 -2.58
N ALA A 956 8.08 40.49 -2.81
CA ALA A 956 7.89 41.67 -1.94
C ALA A 956 7.05 41.29 -0.71
#